data_4f81040317e1553b6ae39855e442da26
#
_entry.id   4f81040317e1553b6ae39855e442da26
#
_cell.length_a   1.000
_cell.length_b   1.000
_cell.length_c   1.000
_cell.angle_alpha   90.00
_cell.angle_beta   90.00
_cell.angle_gamma   90.00
#
_symmetry.space_group_name_H-M   'P 1'
#
loop_
_entity.id
_entity.type
_entity.pdbx_description
1 polymer ?
#
loop_
_entity_poly.entity_id
_entity_poly.type
_entity_poly.pdbx_seq_one_letter_code
_entity_poly.pdbx_strand_id
1 'polypeptide(L)'
;MEYKEFLQSKQYRIRNRGKVIDRRLIHSKLFDWQKDIVQWAVRKGRCAVFLDTGLGKTFIQLEWGRLLGENTIIIAPLSVARQTVRESRKLGMDIEYVRSQPVAKGIWITNYEMVDNFDFSKFGAVVLDESSILKSIGGATRKKLTGLCSKIQYRLCCTATPAPNDYIELGNHTEFLGICKQSEMLATFFINANKEHTLQTLNGEAYRRKGSNANGTEWRLKHHAENPFFKWLSSWAITMIKPSDLGYDDDGFILPPLNITPIFVSGEYKPDDQLFFTHLRGITDRLEVRQSTLEAKLEKLKDIVDTDKGQWLIWCGLDTESKESTKLLDAVEVKGSDNIDYKVETLERFQDGEIPILVTKPKIAGFGMNFQNSHNMVFMGLNDSWETYYQCIRRQWRYMQTETVNVYLIMHEAEMEVYHNVLRKDAQAKRLKDKLINEIKVYEKEELGMKAELRMDYQENTINGSNWTAMMGDSSERLKDIPDNSIDLSVYSPPFADLFTYTSSERDLGNCRDWPEFFNHYKFIIREILRVTKQGRLTCVHTSDIPALAQKDGYIGVKDFPGAVIKAYEDEGWIFHGRCFVQKNPQAQAIRTHGKALLFVQLRKDSSDSRPALIDQILIFKKKGESDVPVTPVKNGEMDNNTWIEWAHGIWTGIRETDTLQFTRARGEDDEKHICPLQLGTIERCIKLYSNPGEMVLTPFGGIGSEAYMAVQLGRRATLIELKPEYFAVAVKNLRQSEVQKQDLFTQIGVVV
;
A
#
# COMPACT_ATOMS: atom_id res chain seq x y z
N MET A 1 8.13 -4.31 29.34
CA MET A 1 8.25 -3.45 28.14
C MET A 1 7.40 -2.24 28.36
N GLU A 2 7.97 -1.07 28.25
CA GLU A 2 7.23 0.19 28.35
C GLU A 2 6.38 0.41 27.09
N TYR A 3 5.27 1.15 27.20
CA TYR A 3 4.35 1.36 26.09
C TYR A 3 5.00 1.99 24.84
N LYS A 4 5.91 2.96 25.04
CA LYS A 4 6.67 3.57 23.94
C LYS A 4 7.58 2.57 23.20
N GLU A 5 8.23 1.69 23.93
CA GLU A 5 9.05 0.61 23.33
C GLU A 5 8.17 -0.37 22.55
N PHE A 6 6.98 -0.68 23.09
CA PHE A 6 6.01 -1.52 22.41
C PHE A 6 5.55 -0.89 21.09
N LEU A 7 5.17 0.40 21.07
CA LEU A 7 4.80 1.11 19.82
C LEU A 7 5.92 1.10 18.80
N GLN A 8 7.18 1.28 19.22
CA GLN A 8 8.31 1.15 18.31
C GLN A 8 8.44 -0.26 17.73
N SER A 9 8.11 -1.30 18.50
CA SER A 9 8.14 -2.69 18.04
C SER A 9 7.03 -3.04 17.04
N LYS A 10 5.91 -2.31 17.06
CA LYS A 10 4.81 -2.45 16.08
C LYS A 10 5.18 -1.95 14.69
N GLN A 11 6.24 -1.13 14.56
CA GLN A 11 6.64 -0.59 13.27
C GLN A 11 7.06 -1.71 12.33
N TYR A 12 6.46 -1.74 11.13
CA TYR A 12 6.84 -2.64 10.04
C TYR A 12 8.21 -2.21 9.49
N ARG A 13 9.30 -2.61 10.16
CA ARG A 13 10.67 -2.37 9.68
C ARG A 13 11.35 -3.67 9.30
N ILE A 14 11.95 -3.68 8.12
CA ILE A 14 12.74 -4.83 7.67
C ILE A 14 14.08 -4.83 8.39
N ARG A 15 14.43 -5.97 8.98
CA ARG A 15 15.71 -6.15 9.70
C ARG A 15 16.89 -5.98 8.73
N ASN A 16 17.91 -5.29 9.18
CA ASN A 16 19.19 -5.22 8.47
C ASN A 16 19.82 -6.61 8.41
N ARG A 17 20.19 -7.04 7.21
CA ARG A 17 20.83 -8.35 6.93
C ARG A 17 22.23 -8.20 6.37
N GLY A 18 22.67 -6.95 6.16
CA GLY A 18 23.93 -6.61 5.56
C GLY A 18 25.03 -6.29 6.55
N LYS A 19 25.99 -5.51 6.10
CA LYS A 19 27.20 -5.12 6.83
C LYS A 19 27.15 -3.64 7.23
N VAL A 20 27.64 -3.31 8.41
CA VAL A 20 27.89 -1.91 8.80
C VAL A 20 29.27 -1.52 8.25
N ILE A 21 29.35 -0.46 7.49
CA ILE A 21 30.58 0.04 6.88
C ILE A 21 30.83 1.50 7.29
N ASP A 22 32.12 1.89 7.32
CA ASP A 22 32.50 3.28 7.45
C ASP A 22 32.27 3.99 6.10
N ARG A 23 31.60 5.14 6.11
CA ARG A 23 31.33 5.97 4.92
C ARG A 23 32.59 6.34 4.15
N ARG A 24 33.73 6.44 4.83
CA ARG A 24 35.04 6.73 4.23
C ARG A 24 35.55 5.64 3.29
N LEU A 25 35.03 4.41 3.39
CA LEU A 25 35.38 3.30 2.50
C LEU A 25 34.67 3.39 1.13
N ILE A 26 33.66 4.25 1.03
CA ILE A 26 32.90 4.44 -0.22
C ILE A 26 33.71 5.33 -1.15
N HIS A 27 33.70 4.96 -2.45
CA HIS A 27 34.52 5.60 -3.46
C HIS A 27 34.25 7.13 -3.54
N SER A 28 35.32 7.94 -3.59
CA SER A 28 35.25 9.41 -3.51
C SER A 28 34.49 10.07 -4.65
N LYS A 29 34.47 9.45 -5.85
CA LYS A 29 33.75 9.96 -7.04
C LYS A 29 32.21 9.89 -6.93
N LEU A 30 31.65 9.17 -5.95
CA LEU A 30 30.22 9.17 -5.74
C LEU A 30 29.78 10.49 -5.09
N PHE A 31 28.62 10.99 -5.50
CA PHE A 31 27.98 12.13 -4.82
C PHE A 31 27.60 11.75 -3.37
N ASP A 32 27.49 12.75 -2.51
CA ASP A 32 27.22 12.48 -1.09
C ASP A 32 25.90 11.73 -0.86
N TRP A 33 24.85 12.07 -1.59
CA TRP A 33 23.59 11.34 -1.54
C TRP A 33 23.73 9.89 -2.05
N GLN A 34 24.59 9.62 -3.06
CA GLN A 34 24.89 8.25 -3.51
C GLN A 34 25.64 7.47 -2.44
N LYS A 35 26.58 8.11 -1.73
CA LYS A 35 27.30 7.48 -0.62
C LYS A 35 26.35 7.06 0.49
N ASP A 36 25.38 7.90 0.83
CA ASP A 36 24.40 7.59 1.89
C ASP A 36 23.48 6.44 1.47
N ILE A 37 23.04 6.41 0.19
CA ILE A 37 22.28 5.28 -0.36
C ILE A 37 23.10 4.00 -0.35
N VAL A 38 24.37 4.03 -0.75
CA VAL A 38 25.27 2.86 -0.74
C VAL A 38 25.45 2.34 0.69
N GLN A 39 25.74 3.23 1.64
CA GLN A 39 25.90 2.86 3.06
C GLN A 39 24.64 2.18 3.60
N TRP A 40 23.48 2.77 3.31
CA TRP A 40 22.17 2.20 3.67
C TRP A 40 21.94 0.83 3.00
N ALA A 41 22.18 0.71 1.70
CA ALA A 41 21.95 -0.51 0.94
C ALA A 41 22.86 -1.66 1.39
N VAL A 42 24.13 -1.37 1.72
CA VAL A 42 25.07 -2.36 2.27
C VAL A 42 24.60 -2.82 3.66
N ARG A 43 24.11 -1.91 4.51
CA ARG A 43 23.55 -2.23 5.83
C ARG A 43 22.27 -3.06 5.71
N LYS A 44 21.39 -2.76 4.76
CA LYS A 44 20.16 -3.53 4.52
C LYS A 44 20.46 -4.93 3.98
N GLY A 45 21.37 -5.06 3.03
CA GLY A 45 21.77 -6.32 2.40
C GLY A 45 20.73 -6.91 1.45
N ARG A 46 19.44 -6.62 1.68
CA ARG A 46 18.31 -6.94 0.79
C ARG A 46 17.43 -5.70 0.67
N CYS A 47 17.52 -5.03 -0.48
CA CYS A 47 16.85 -3.75 -0.68
C CYS A 47 16.63 -3.43 -2.16
N ALA A 48 15.90 -2.35 -2.40
CA ALA A 48 15.70 -1.79 -3.73
C ALA A 48 16.16 -0.33 -3.78
N VAL A 49 16.67 0.07 -4.94
CA VAL A 49 17.11 1.43 -5.26
C VAL A 49 16.38 1.89 -6.52
N PHE A 50 15.28 2.62 -6.29
CA PHE A 50 14.35 3.11 -7.31
C PHE A 50 14.66 4.55 -7.68
N LEU A 51 15.77 4.77 -8.36
CA LEU A 51 16.20 6.09 -8.78
C LEU A 51 15.83 6.36 -10.23
N ASP A 52 15.53 7.61 -10.54
CA ASP A 52 15.25 8.00 -11.91
C ASP A 52 16.48 7.80 -12.82
N THR A 53 16.27 7.85 -14.13
CA THR A 53 17.35 7.72 -15.11
C THR A 53 18.35 8.88 -14.95
N GLY A 54 19.64 8.55 -15.04
CA GLY A 54 20.70 9.55 -14.91
C GLY A 54 21.24 9.76 -13.49
N LEU A 55 20.58 9.19 -12.45
CA LEU A 55 21.04 9.32 -11.07
C LEU A 55 22.14 8.31 -10.67
N GLY A 56 22.80 7.66 -11.61
CA GLY A 56 23.98 6.83 -11.34
C GLY A 56 23.72 5.52 -10.60
N LYS A 57 22.57 4.87 -10.84
CA LYS A 57 22.27 3.51 -10.31
C LYS A 57 23.44 2.54 -10.51
N THR A 58 24.09 2.59 -11.65
CA THR A 58 25.25 1.74 -11.99
C THR A 58 26.38 1.89 -10.98
N PHE A 59 26.73 3.13 -10.60
CA PHE A 59 27.79 3.35 -9.61
C PHE A 59 27.39 2.82 -8.22
N ILE A 60 26.13 2.97 -7.84
CA ILE A 60 25.60 2.45 -6.57
C ILE A 60 25.68 0.92 -6.55
N GLN A 61 25.29 0.24 -7.64
CA GLN A 61 25.33 -1.23 -7.77
C GLN A 61 26.74 -1.78 -7.66
N LEU A 62 27.68 -1.17 -8.39
CA LEU A 62 29.09 -1.56 -8.41
C LEU A 62 29.71 -1.40 -7.02
N GLU A 63 29.48 -0.26 -6.40
CA GLU A 63 30.04 0.06 -5.09
C GLU A 63 29.43 -0.81 -3.99
N TRP A 64 28.12 -1.10 -4.07
CA TRP A 64 27.46 -2.05 -3.19
C TRP A 64 28.08 -3.45 -3.27
N GLY A 65 28.30 -3.98 -4.49
CA GLY A 65 28.95 -5.26 -4.71
C GLY A 65 30.38 -5.29 -4.14
N ARG A 66 31.18 -4.23 -4.39
CA ARG A 66 32.55 -4.09 -3.89
C ARG A 66 32.63 -4.12 -2.36
N LEU A 67 31.77 -3.34 -1.71
CA LEU A 67 31.78 -3.20 -0.25
C LEU A 67 31.24 -4.43 0.49
N LEU A 68 30.36 -5.21 -0.13
CA LEU A 68 29.95 -6.50 0.41
C LEU A 68 31.11 -7.50 0.39
N GLY A 69 32.03 -7.42 -0.59
CA GLY A 69 33.17 -8.34 -0.69
C GLY A 69 32.78 -9.78 -0.99
N GLU A 70 31.60 -9.99 -1.58
CA GLU A 70 31.08 -11.30 -1.95
C GLU A 70 31.23 -11.57 -3.46
N ASN A 71 31.17 -12.84 -3.86
CA ASN A 71 31.07 -13.16 -5.28
C ASN A 71 29.71 -12.66 -5.78
N THR A 72 29.72 -11.62 -6.61
CA THR A 72 28.52 -10.85 -7.00
C THR A 72 28.21 -11.04 -8.47
N ILE A 73 26.95 -11.30 -8.81
CA ILE A 73 26.47 -11.31 -10.19
C ILE A 73 25.45 -10.17 -10.40
N ILE A 74 25.71 -9.34 -11.40
CA ILE A 74 24.79 -8.31 -11.88
C ILE A 74 24.06 -8.87 -13.09
N ILE A 75 22.74 -8.86 -13.10
CA ILE A 75 21.89 -9.30 -14.20
C ILE A 75 21.22 -8.06 -14.77
N ALA A 76 21.48 -7.76 -16.04
CA ALA A 76 21.02 -6.55 -16.72
C ALA A 76 20.53 -6.86 -18.14
N PRO A 77 19.80 -5.97 -18.81
CA PRO A 77 19.62 -6.06 -20.26
C PRO A 77 20.99 -6.03 -20.98
N LEU A 78 21.12 -6.75 -22.10
CA LEU A 78 22.40 -6.92 -22.79
C LEU A 78 23.13 -5.61 -23.11
N SER A 79 22.42 -4.58 -23.58
CA SER A 79 22.98 -3.26 -23.86
C SER A 79 23.51 -2.56 -22.61
N VAL A 80 22.79 -2.71 -21.48
CA VAL A 80 23.20 -2.15 -20.18
C VAL A 80 24.44 -2.87 -19.65
N ALA A 81 24.52 -4.19 -19.82
CA ALA A 81 25.62 -4.99 -19.29
C ALA A 81 26.98 -4.50 -19.80
N ARG A 82 27.11 -4.23 -21.11
CA ARG A 82 28.35 -3.70 -21.70
C ARG A 82 28.65 -2.28 -21.23
N GLN A 83 27.63 -1.43 -21.14
CA GLN A 83 27.81 -0.08 -20.61
C GLN A 83 28.29 -0.12 -19.15
N THR A 84 27.75 -1.00 -18.32
CA THR A 84 28.17 -1.15 -16.92
C THR A 84 29.64 -1.55 -16.82
N VAL A 85 30.14 -2.41 -17.70
CA VAL A 85 31.60 -2.73 -17.82
C VAL A 85 32.42 -1.48 -18.12
N ARG A 86 31.97 -0.62 -19.06
CA ARG A 86 32.64 0.64 -19.35
C ARG A 86 32.63 1.61 -18.16
N GLU A 87 31.49 1.75 -17.52
CA GLU A 87 31.30 2.64 -16.37
C GLU A 87 32.11 2.18 -15.13
N SER A 88 32.31 0.87 -14.95
CA SER A 88 33.10 0.34 -13.82
C SER A 88 34.53 0.84 -13.80
N ARG A 89 35.13 1.03 -14.98
CA ARG A 89 36.52 1.56 -15.15
C ARG A 89 36.67 2.97 -14.59
N LYS A 90 35.58 3.78 -14.59
CA LYS A 90 35.58 5.12 -13.96
C LYS A 90 35.76 5.04 -12.44
N LEU A 91 35.35 3.92 -11.82
CA LEU A 91 35.58 3.63 -10.40
C LEU A 91 36.86 2.81 -10.16
N GLY A 92 37.70 2.59 -11.18
CA GLY A 92 38.89 1.76 -11.07
C GLY A 92 38.58 0.28 -10.83
N MET A 93 37.34 -0.18 -11.18
CA MET A 93 36.93 -1.57 -11.09
C MET A 93 37.05 -2.25 -12.45
N ASP A 94 37.63 -3.44 -12.46
CA ASP A 94 37.68 -4.30 -13.64
C ASP A 94 36.63 -5.40 -13.48
N ILE A 95 35.48 -5.21 -14.13
CA ILE A 95 34.40 -6.21 -14.18
C ILE A 95 34.28 -6.73 -15.60
N GLU A 96 33.82 -7.98 -15.72
CA GLU A 96 33.68 -8.64 -17.02
C GLU A 96 32.24 -9.06 -17.29
N TYR A 97 31.85 -8.94 -18.57
CA TYR A 97 30.65 -9.55 -19.08
C TYR A 97 30.89 -11.05 -19.33
N VAL A 98 30.13 -11.89 -18.66
CA VAL A 98 30.26 -13.34 -18.72
C VAL A 98 28.98 -14.01 -19.26
N ARG A 99 29.18 -15.08 -20.06
CA ARG A 99 28.08 -15.88 -20.62
C ARG A 99 27.91 -17.26 -19.95
N SER A 100 28.88 -17.63 -19.09
CA SER A 100 28.90 -18.89 -18.34
C SER A 100 29.56 -18.67 -17.00
N GLN A 101 29.47 -19.69 -16.12
CA GLN A 101 29.96 -19.65 -14.76
C GLN A 101 31.42 -19.20 -14.66
N PRO A 102 31.75 -18.08 -13.98
CA PRO A 102 33.11 -17.69 -13.70
C PRO A 102 33.76 -18.56 -12.65
N VAL A 103 35.05 -18.75 -12.74
CA VAL A 103 35.83 -19.58 -11.81
C VAL A 103 36.32 -18.75 -10.62
N ALA A 104 36.76 -17.51 -10.87
CA ALA A 104 37.29 -16.62 -9.84
C ALA A 104 36.14 -15.94 -9.03
N LYS A 105 36.48 -15.48 -7.82
CA LYS A 105 35.63 -14.62 -7.05
C LYS A 105 35.76 -13.17 -7.54
N GLY A 106 34.64 -12.49 -7.77
CA GLY A 106 34.64 -11.12 -8.29
C GLY A 106 33.25 -10.54 -8.42
N ILE A 107 33.16 -9.42 -9.14
CA ILE A 107 31.90 -8.84 -9.59
C ILE A 107 31.78 -9.13 -11.09
N TRP A 108 30.74 -9.84 -11.44
CA TRP A 108 30.47 -10.29 -12.79
C TRP A 108 29.16 -9.71 -13.30
N ILE A 109 29.04 -9.48 -14.60
CA ILE A 109 27.78 -9.05 -15.19
C ILE A 109 27.36 -9.98 -16.33
N THR A 110 26.08 -10.26 -16.41
CA THR A 110 25.46 -11.05 -17.47
C THR A 110 24.10 -10.47 -17.86
N ASN A 111 23.49 -11.01 -18.90
CA ASN A 111 22.15 -10.60 -19.31
C ASN A 111 21.09 -11.63 -18.94
N TYR A 112 19.84 -11.19 -18.93
CA TYR A 112 18.68 -11.99 -18.49
C TYR A 112 18.50 -13.30 -19.27
N GLU A 113 18.90 -13.33 -20.54
CA GLU A 113 18.81 -14.50 -21.41
C GLU A 113 19.84 -15.60 -21.07
N MET A 114 20.93 -15.24 -20.38
CA MET A 114 22.01 -16.15 -20.04
C MET A 114 21.91 -16.78 -18.66
N VAL A 115 20.88 -16.43 -17.86
CA VAL A 115 20.78 -16.87 -16.44
C VAL A 115 20.79 -18.38 -16.23
N ASP A 116 20.38 -19.17 -17.25
CA ASP A 116 20.40 -20.64 -17.16
C ASP A 116 21.82 -21.24 -17.17
N ASN A 117 22.80 -20.47 -17.61
CA ASN A 117 24.19 -20.93 -17.74
C ASN A 117 24.97 -20.82 -16.40
N PHE A 118 24.28 -20.41 -15.30
CA PHE A 118 24.95 -20.13 -14.03
C PHE A 118 24.39 -20.97 -12.88
N ASP A 119 25.29 -21.41 -12.01
CA ASP A 119 24.95 -21.97 -10.70
C ASP A 119 24.90 -20.83 -9.67
N PHE A 120 23.69 -20.37 -9.35
CA PHE A 120 23.47 -19.27 -8.44
C PHE A 120 23.87 -19.56 -6.99
N SER A 121 24.09 -20.83 -6.61
CA SER A 121 24.59 -21.20 -5.28
C SER A 121 26.03 -20.73 -5.01
N LYS A 122 26.77 -20.40 -6.06
CA LYS A 122 28.16 -19.91 -6.00
C LYS A 122 28.28 -18.41 -5.79
N PHE A 123 27.14 -17.68 -5.80
CA PHE A 123 27.13 -16.24 -5.60
C PHE A 123 26.58 -15.90 -4.21
N GLY A 124 27.27 -15.01 -3.50
CA GLY A 124 26.83 -14.45 -2.22
C GLY A 124 25.91 -13.24 -2.40
N ALA A 125 26.01 -12.56 -3.55
CA ALA A 125 25.25 -11.36 -3.86
C ALA A 125 24.71 -11.35 -5.31
N VAL A 126 23.52 -10.80 -5.51
CA VAL A 126 22.90 -10.60 -6.82
C VAL A 126 22.29 -9.20 -6.94
N VAL A 127 22.48 -8.59 -8.09
CA VAL A 127 21.85 -7.33 -8.48
C VAL A 127 20.97 -7.58 -9.70
N LEU A 128 19.73 -7.08 -9.66
CA LEU A 128 18.89 -6.95 -10.86
C LEU A 128 18.88 -5.49 -11.30
N ASP A 129 19.55 -5.21 -12.41
CA ASP A 129 19.46 -3.90 -13.06
C ASP A 129 18.29 -3.89 -14.06
N GLU A 130 17.54 -2.82 -14.10
CA GLU A 130 16.19 -2.72 -14.71
C GLU A 130 15.24 -3.81 -14.17
N SER A 131 15.14 -3.88 -12.85
CA SER A 131 14.31 -4.88 -12.13
C SER A 131 12.79 -4.77 -12.41
N SER A 132 12.35 -3.78 -13.19
CA SER A 132 10.99 -3.72 -13.77
C SER A 132 10.61 -4.95 -14.59
N ILE A 133 11.59 -5.78 -14.99
CA ILE A 133 11.33 -7.10 -15.61
C ILE A 133 10.49 -8.02 -14.71
N LEU A 134 10.48 -7.78 -13.40
CA LEU A 134 9.68 -8.53 -12.42
C LEU A 134 8.18 -8.16 -12.44
N LYS A 135 7.76 -7.12 -13.17
CA LYS A 135 6.40 -6.53 -13.13
C LYS A 135 5.27 -7.51 -13.41
N SER A 136 5.49 -8.52 -14.21
CA SER A 136 4.45 -9.51 -14.55
C SER A 136 4.21 -10.48 -13.40
N ILE A 137 3.03 -10.40 -12.78
CA ILE A 137 2.62 -11.25 -11.64
C ILE A 137 2.65 -12.75 -12.01
N GLY A 138 2.24 -13.11 -13.23
CA GLY A 138 2.27 -14.48 -13.75
C GLY A 138 3.55 -14.86 -14.49
N GLY A 139 4.50 -13.94 -14.66
CA GLY A 139 5.62 -14.06 -15.59
C GLY A 139 6.57 -15.20 -15.26
N ALA A 140 6.91 -16.00 -16.29
CA ALA A 140 7.87 -17.09 -16.18
C ALA A 140 9.25 -16.60 -15.70
N THR A 141 9.72 -15.44 -16.23
CA THR A 141 10.98 -14.82 -15.86
C THR A 141 11.05 -14.46 -14.38
N ARG A 142 9.97 -13.87 -13.81
CA ARG A 142 9.90 -13.56 -12.38
C ARG A 142 10.05 -14.80 -11.52
N LYS A 143 9.22 -15.84 -11.79
CA LYS A 143 9.25 -17.10 -11.03
C LYS A 143 10.64 -17.74 -11.10
N LYS A 144 11.24 -17.76 -12.28
CA LYS A 144 12.57 -18.30 -12.51
C LYS A 144 13.64 -17.55 -11.71
N LEU A 145 13.73 -16.23 -11.82
CA LEU A 145 14.72 -15.42 -11.10
C LEU A 145 14.55 -15.53 -9.58
N THR A 146 13.31 -15.47 -9.08
CA THR A 146 13.01 -15.64 -7.65
C THR A 146 13.46 -17.01 -7.15
N GLY A 147 13.22 -18.06 -7.93
CA GLY A 147 13.65 -19.43 -7.58
C GLY A 147 15.16 -19.57 -7.57
N LEU A 148 15.85 -19.18 -8.65
CA LEU A 148 17.31 -19.27 -8.79
C LEU A 148 18.05 -18.50 -7.68
N CYS A 149 17.56 -17.28 -7.35
CA CYS A 149 18.20 -16.41 -6.37
C CYS A 149 17.72 -16.66 -4.91
N SER A 150 16.85 -17.63 -4.66
CA SER A 150 16.20 -17.85 -3.36
C SER A 150 17.17 -18.06 -2.19
N LYS A 151 18.33 -18.66 -2.44
CA LYS A 151 19.37 -18.96 -1.44
C LYS A 151 20.45 -17.88 -1.32
N ILE A 152 20.49 -16.88 -2.23
CA ILE A 152 21.49 -15.81 -2.18
C ILE A 152 21.24 -14.92 -0.98
N GLN A 153 22.30 -14.62 -0.23
CA GLN A 153 22.22 -13.83 1.00
C GLN A 153 21.88 -12.37 0.71
N TYR A 154 22.58 -11.72 -0.22
CA TYR A 154 22.45 -10.29 -0.51
C TYR A 154 21.79 -10.08 -1.87
N ARG A 155 20.75 -9.23 -1.91
CA ARG A 155 19.97 -8.99 -3.13
C ARG A 155 19.65 -7.51 -3.26
N LEU A 156 19.91 -6.97 -4.45
CA LEU A 156 19.62 -5.59 -4.79
C LEU A 156 18.76 -5.51 -6.05
N CYS A 157 17.68 -4.75 -6.00
CA CYS A 157 16.87 -4.40 -7.17
C CYS A 157 17.11 -2.94 -7.54
N CYS A 158 17.33 -2.65 -8.81
CA CYS A 158 17.50 -1.28 -9.31
C CYS A 158 16.61 -1.04 -10.53
N THR A 159 15.83 0.03 -10.52
CA THR A 159 15.04 0.48 -11.68
C THR A 159 14.58 1.93 -11.51
N ALA A 160 14.23 2.59 -12.62
CA ALA A 160 13.59 3.90 -12.61
C ALA A 160 12.05 3.80 -12.54
N THR A 161 11.48 2.63 -12.83
CA THR A 161 10.02 2.40 -12.95
C THR A 161 9.61 1.16 -12.14
N PRO A 162 9.60 1.23 -10.79
CA PRO A 162 9.35 0.07 -9.94
C PRO A 162 7.90 -0.45 -10.03
N ALA A 163 6.95 0.44 -10.26
CA ALA A 163 5.52 0.16 -10.30
C ALA A 163 4.85 1.03 -11.39
N PRO A 164 5.09 0.74 -12.69
CA PRO A 164 4.64 1.61 -13.76
C PRO A 164 3.12 1.67 -13.94
N ASN A 165 2.38 0.68 -13.46
CA ASN A 165 0.94 0.61 -13.61
C ASN A 165 0.19 0.67 -12.27
N ASP A 166 0.71 0.02 -11.22
CA ASP A 166 0.04 -0.09 -9.91
C ASP A 166 1.05 -0.47 -8.81
N TYR A 167 0.85 0.01 -7.58
CA TYR A 167 1.68 -0.34 -6.41
C TYR A 167 1.71 -1.84 -6.09
N ILE A 168 0.73 -2.63 -6.55
CA ILE A 168 0.74 -4.09 -6.39
C ILE A 168 1.96 -4.76 -7.04
N GLU A 169 2.55 -4.13 -8.07
CA GLU A 169 3.75 -4.62 -8.76
C GLU A 169 4.99 -4.63 -7.83
N LEU A 170 5.00 -3.78 -6.78
CA LEU A 170 6.05 -3.78 -5.76
C LEU A 170 6.14 -5.11 -5.01
N GLY A 171 5.03 -5.86 -4.90
CA GLY A 171 5.01 -7.18 -4.31
C GLY A 171 5.92 -8.20 -5.02
N ASN A 172 6.19 -8.00 -6.29
CA ASN A 172 7.13 -8.84 -7.04
C ASN A 172 8.58 -8.59 -6.61
N HIS A 173 8.93 -7.34 -6.32
CA HIS A 173 10.24 -6.97 -5.77
C HIS A 173 10.42 -7.53 -4.36
N THR A 174 9.38 -7.46 -3.50
CA THR A 174 9.46 -8.00 -2.14
C THR A 174 9.67 -9.50 -2.12
N GLU A 175 9.03 -10.22 -3.05
CA GLU A 175 9.18 -11.66 -3.18
C GLU A 175 10.57 -12.06 -3.67
N PHE A 176 11.11 -11.36 -4.67
CA PHE A 176 12.49 -11.56 -5.13
C PHE A 176 13.51 -11.25 -4.01
N LEU A 177 13.34 -10.15 -3.28
CA LEU A 177 14.21 -9.76 -2.17
C LEU A 177 14.06 -10.69 -0.96
N GLY A 178 13.03 -11.53 -0.91
CA GLY A 178 12.73 -12.42 0.22
C GLY A 178 12.33 -11.63 1.48
N ILE A 179 11.59 -10.56 1.28
CA ILE A 179 11.01 -9.70 2.33
C ILE A 179 9.67 -10.28 2.78
N CYS A 180 8.72 -10.41 1.86
CA CYS A 180 7.44 -11.08 2.06
C CYS A 180 6.91 -11.59 0.71
N LYS A 181 5.91 -12.45 0.74
CA LYS A 181 5.19 -12.87 -0.46
C LYS A 181 4.28 -11.74 -0.94
N GLN A 182 4.03 -11.66 -2.24
CA GLN A 182 3.09 -10.69 -2.79
C GLN A 182 1.69 -10.82 -2.14
N SER A 183 1.22 -12.05 -1.92
CA SER A 183 -0.06 -12.31 -1.25
C SER A 183 -0.13 -11.76 0.18
N GLU A 184 0.98 -11.77 0.91
CA GLU A 184 1.08 -11.19 2.25
C GLU A 184 1.00 -9.67 2.20
N MET A 185 1.72 -9.02 1.26
CA MET A 185 1.63 -7.58 1.03
C MET A 185 0.20 -7.16 0.67
N LEU A 186 -0.45 -7.89 -0.25
CA LEU A 186 -1.82 -7.60 -0.66
C LEU A 186 -2.80 -7.75 0.51
N ALA A 187 -2.70 -8.83 1.30
CA ALA A 187 -3.55 -9.04 2.46
C ALA A 187 -3.39 -7.93 3.52
N THR A 188 -2.15 -7.47 3.72
CA THR A 188 -1.82 -6.45 4.72
C THR A 188 -2.30 -5.07 4.31
N PHE A 189 -1.95 -4.61 3.10
CA PHE A 189 -2.11 -3.21 2.72
C PHE A 189 -3.21 -2.94 1.70
N PHE A 190 -3.74 -3.95 1.00
CA PHE A 190 -4.68 -3.77 -0.11
C PHE A 190 -6.02 -4.44 0.15
N ILE A 191 -7.07 -3.91 -0.50
CA ILE A 191 -8.41 -4.48 -0.52
C ILE A 191 -8.79 -4.83 -1.96
N ASN A 192 -9.52 -5.94 -2.12
CA ASN A 192 -10.03 -6.36 -3.43
C ASN A 192 -11.35 -5.63 -3.73
N ALA A 193 -11.31 -4.62 -4.59
CA ALA A 193 -12.45 -3.76 -4.91
C ALA A 193 -13.59 -4.50 -5.63
N ASN A 194 -13.32 -5.60 -6.32
CA ASN A 194 -14.38 -6.38 -7.00
C ASN A 194 -15.35 -7.08 -6.03
N LYS A 195 -14.97 -7.31 -4.77
CA LYS A 195 -15.87 -7.87 -3.76
C LYS A 195 -16.92 -6.87 -3.25
N GLU A 196 -16.71 -5.58 -3.44
CA GLU A 196 -17.65 -4.53 -3.00
C GLU A 196 -18.80 -4.30 -3.99
N HIS A 197 -18.61 -4.58 -5.27
CA HIS A 197 -19.64 -4.33 -6.30
C HIS A 197 -20.72 -5.41 -6.43
N THR A 198 -20.56 -6.57 -5.80
CA THR A 198 -21.56 -7.67 -5.86
C THR A 198 -22.76 -7.44 -4.92
N LEU A 199 -22.78 -6.39 -4.12
CA LEU A 199 -23.82 -6.10 -3.11
C LEU A 199 -24.78 -4.97 -3.47
N GLN A 200 -24.72 -4.37 -4.65
CA GLN A 200 -25.59 -3.23 -5.03
C GLN A 200 -26.59 -3.51 -6.18
N THR A 201 -26.91 -4.74 -6.48
CA THR A 201 -28.02 -5.01 -7.45
C THR A 201 -29.30 -5.39 -6.74
N LEU A 202 -30.13 -4.40 -6.45
CA LEU A 202 -31.53 -4.59 -6.03
C LEU A 202 -32.51 -4.67 -7.24
N ASN A 203 -32.04 -4.63 -8.48
CA ASN A 203 -32.85 -4.76 -9.69
C ASN A 203 -32.08 -5.49 -10.83
N GLY A 204 -31.71 -6.75 -10.62
CA GLY A 204 -31.63 -7.77 -11.68
C GLY A 204 -30.70 -7.56 -12.91
N GLU A 205 -29.97 -6.46 -13.05
CA GLU A 205 -29.06 -6.24 -14.18
C GLU A 205 -27.64 -5.91 -13.74
N ALA A 206 -26.71 -6.84 -13.99
CA ALA A 206 -25.31 -6.70 -13.70
C ALA A 206 -24.60 -5.86 -14.78
N TYR A 207 -24.39 -4.57 -14.54
CA TYR A 207 -23.50 -3.75 -15.38
C TYR A 207 -22.04 -3.98 -14.98
N ARG A 208 -21.30 -4.69 -15.83
CA ARG A 208 -19.83 -4.79 -15.77
C ARG A 208 -19.22 -3.46 -16.23
N ARG A 209 -18.62 -2.67 -15.32
CA ARG A 209 -17.67 -1.63 -15.72
C ARG A 209 -16.40 -2.28 -16.24
N LYS A 210 -16.08 -2.04 -17.53
CA LYS A 210 -14.81 -2.40 -18.16
C LYS A 210 -13.68 -1.56 -17.55
N GLY A 211 -12.79 -2.20 -16.80
CA GLY A 211 -11.59 -1.61 -16.20
C GLY A 211 -10.84 -2.63 -15.36
N SER A 212 -10.85 -3.91 -15.78
CA SER A 212 -10.14 -4.97 -15.07
C SER A 212 -8.80 -5.26 -15.74
N ASN A 213 -7.73 -5.40 -14.93
CA ASN A 213 -6.50 -6.07 -15.33
C ASN A 213 -6.84 -7.46 -15.88
N ALA A 214 -5.94 -8.06 -16.68
CA ALA A 214 -6.16 -9.32 -17.41
C ALA A 214 -6.75 -10.50 -16.60
N ASN A 215 -6.78 -10.41 -15.26
CA ASN A 215 -7.34 -11.39 -14.32
C ASN A 215 -8.62 -10.94 -13.59
N GLY A 216 -9.24 -9.81 -13.95
CA GLY A 216 -10.54 -9.40 -13.41
C GLY A 216 -10.55 -8.98 -11.92
N THR A 217 -9.41 -8.85 -11.27
CA THR A 217 -9.29 -8.40 -9.86
C THR A 217 -8.70 -7.00 -9.81
N GLU A 218 -9.46 -6.06 -9.26
CA GLU A 218 -9.01 -4.70 -8.99
C GLU A 218 -8.61 -4.60 -7.53
N TRP A 219 -7.34 -4.26 -7.25
CA TRP A 219 -6.81 -4.05 -5.91
C TRP A 219 -6.59 -2.57 -5.68
N ARG A 220 -7.01 -2.05 -4.54
CA ARG A 220 -6.69 -0.68 -4.11
C ARG A 220 -6.03 -0.70 -2.74
N LEU A 221 -5.14 0.27 -2.49
CA LEU A 221 -4.54 0.49 -1.19
C LEU A 221 -5.64 0.88 -0.18
N LYS A 222 -5.68 0.23 0.99
CA LYS A 222 -6.59 0.60 2.07
C LYS A 222 -6.23 2.00 2.57
N HIS A 223 -7.19 2.88 2.78
CA HIS A 223 -6.91 4.25 3.21
C HIS A 223 -6.08 4.29 4.50
N HIS A 224 -6.48 3.52 5.51
CA HIS A 224 -5.77 3.43 6.78
C HIS A 224 -4.41 2.72 6.71
N ALA A 225 -4.12 1.99 5.64
CA ALA A 225 -2.84 1.33 5.42
C ALA A 225 -1.86 2.17 4.60
N GLU A 226 -2.22 3.38 4.16
CA GLU A 226 -1.39 4.21 3.29
C GLU A 226 -0.07 4.59 3.97
N ASN A 227 -0.11 5.23 5.15
CA ASN A 227 1.09 5.58 5.90
C ASN A 227 1.92 4.36 6.34
N PRO A 228 1.33 3.28 6.91
CA PRO A 228 2.06 2.03 7.18
C PRO A 228 2.72 1.43 5.96
N PHE A 229 2.06 1.47 4.78
CA PHE A 229 2.62 0.98 3.53
C PHE A 229 3.85 1.75 3.10
N PHE A 230 3.81 3.09 3.09
CA PHE A 230 4.96 3.91 2.69
C PHE A 230 6.10 3.82 3.71
N LYS A 231 5.81 3.75 4.99
CA LYS A 231 6.79 3.50 6.04
C LYS A 231 7.45 2.13 5.92
N TRP A 232 6.65 1.11 5.64
CA TRP A 232 7.17 -0.23 5.34
C TRP A 232 8.02 -0.23 4.07
N LEU A 233 7.58 0.46 3.01
CA LEU A 233 8.32 0.57 1.75
C LEU A 233 9.69 1.21 1.97
N SER A 234 9.79 2.33 2.69
CA SER A 234 11.05 3.01 2.99
C SER A 234 12.04 2.15 3.79
N SER A 235 11.54 1.15 4.52
CA SER A 235 12.40 0.24 5.27
C SER A 235 13.24 -0.71 4.40
N TRP A 236 12.89 -0.87 3.12
CA TRP A 236 13.58 -1.75 2.18
C TRP A 236 13.81 -1.15 0.77
N ALA A 237 13.21 -0.02 0.46
CA ALA A 237 13.40 0.68 -0.81
C ALA A 237 13.72 2.16 -0.59
N ILE A 238 14.56 2.73 -1.45
CA ILE A 238 14.77 4.17 -1.59
C ILE A 238 14.29 4.59 -2.97
N THR A 239 13.49 5.67 -3.02
CA THR A 239 12.88 6.20 -4.24
C THR A 239 13.23 7.67 -4.40
N MET A 240 13.81 8.07 -5.55
CA MET A 240 14.25 9.44 -5.79
C MET A 240 14.14 9.81 -7.27
N ILE A 241 13.65 11.02 -7.57
CA ILE A 241 13.65 11.62 -8.91
C ILE A 241 14.84 12.56 -9.05
N LYS A 242 15.16 13.29 -7.98
CA LYS A 242 16.22 14.29 -7.95
C LYS A 242 16.84 14.37 -6.54
N PRO A 243 18.06 14.86 -6.39
CA PRO A 243 18.74 14.89 -5.09
C PRO A 243 18.00 15.62 -3.98
N SER A 244 17.23 16.66 -4.30
CA SER A 244 16.45 17.40 -3.29
C SER A 244 15.31 16.60 -2.64
N ASP A 245 14.91 15.47 -3.21
CA ASP A 245 13.95 14.57 -2.55
C ASP A 245 14.49 14.05 -1.22
N LEU A 246 15.81 13.84 -1.13
CA LEU A 246 16.52 13.48 0.09
C LEU A 246 17.13 14.69 0.82
N GLY A 247 16.97 15.92 0.31
CA GLY A 247 17.44 17.14 0.95
C GLY A 247 18.82 17.60 0.51
N TYR A 248 19.33 17.08 -0.61
CA TYR A 248 20.57 17.54 -1.25
C TYR A 248 20.29 18.58 -2.33
N ASP A 249 21.34 19.23 -2.82
CA ASP A 249 21.23 20.19 -3.92
C ASP A 249 20.95 19.48 -5.24
N ASP A 250 20.13 20.12 -6.09
CA ASP A 250 19.80 19.63 -7.44
C ASP A 250 20.79 20.15 -8.51
N ASP A 251 21.87 20.81 -8.14
CA ASP A 251 22.86 21.35 -9.08
C ASP A 251 23.39 20.26 -10.04
N GLY A 252 23.27 20.52 -11.36
CA GLY A 252 23.63 19.58 -12.41
C GLY A 252 22.59 18.48 -12.69
N PHE A 253 21.51 18.39 -11.91
CA PHE A 253 20.44 17.40 -12.09
C PHE A 253 19.14 17.99 -12.62
N ILE A 254 19.07 19.31 -12.82
CA ILE A 254 17.93 19.99 -13.44
C ILE A 254 17.98 19.71 -14.94
N LEU A 255 16.98 19.01 -15.45
CA LEU A 255 16.90 18.68 -16.87
C LEU A 255 16.40 19.87 -17.70
N PRO A 256 16.88 20.02 -18.93
CA PRO A 256 16.39 21.05 -19.85
C PRO A 256 14.93 20.80 -20.24
N PRO A 257 14.26 21.78 -20.87
CA PRO A 257 12.89 21.60 -21.35
C PRO A 257 12.73 20.40 -22.27
N LEU A 258 11.58 19.74 -22.21
CA LEU A 258 11.18 18.65 -23.08
C LEU A 258 9.96 19.07 -23.91
N ASN A 259 10.14 19.16 -25.23
CA ASN A 259 9.10 19.48 -26.17
C ASN A 259 8.58 18.23 -26.86
N ILE A 260 7.31 17.93 -26.72
CA ILE A 260 6.67 16.79 -27.38
C ILE A 260 5.66 17.31 -28.39
N THR A 261 5.88 17.06 -29.66
CA THR A 261 5.07 17.55 -30.76
C THR A 261 4.43 16.40 -31.51
N PRO A 262 3.13 16.14 -31.33
CA PRO A 262 2.39 15.20 -32.14
C PRO A 262 2.16 15.78 -33.56
N ILE A 263 2.39 14.99 -34.58
CA ILE A 263 2.18 15.33 -35.98
C ILE A 263 1.27 14.28 -36.60
N PHE A 264 0.10 14.72 -37.00
CA PHE A 264 -0.88 13.85 -37.63
C PHE A 264 -0.80 13.94 -39.16
N VAL A 265 -0.65 12.78 -39.80
CA VAL A 265 -0.75 12.67 -41.25
C VAL A 265 -2.13 12.18 -41.65
N SER A 266 -2.66 12.73 -42.73
CA SER A 266 -3.90 12.29 -43.33
C SER A 266 -3.60 11.28 -44.47
N GLY A 267 -4.39 10.23 -44.57
CA GLY A 267 -4.29 9.21 -45.61
C GLY A 267 -5.64 8.49 -45.78
N GLU A 268 -5.91 7.96 -46.98
CA GLU A 268 -7.12 7.17 -47.20
C GLU A 268 -6.92 5.76 -46.62
N TYR A 269 -7.32 5.56 -45.37
CA TYR A 269 -7.49 4.23 -44.78
C TYR A 269 -8.98 3.95 -44.63
N LYS A 270 -9.50 3.02 -45.44
CA LYS A 270 -10.85 2.46 -45.28
C LYS A 270 -10.72 0.97 -45.04
N PRO A 271 -11.20 0.46 -43.89
CA PRO A 271 -11.28 -0.97 -43.66
C PRO A 271 -12.24 -1.60 -44.69
N ASP A 272 -11.88 -2.72 -45.29
CA ASP A 272 -12.64 -3.40 -46.35
C ASP A 272 -14.10 -3.75 -45.97
N ASP A 273 -14.39 -3.81 -44.64
CA ASP A 273 -15.71 -4.25 -44.13
C ASP A 273 -16.58 -3.13 -43.51
N GLN A 274 -16.19 -1.84 -43.60
CA GLN A 274 -16.93 -0.77 -42.92
C GLN A 274 -17.20 0.45 -43.82
N LEU A 275 -18.45 0.88 -43.85
CA LEU A 275 -18.89 2.11 -44.53
C LEU A 275 -18.44 3.39 -43.86
N PHE A 276 -18.17 3.34 -42.52
CA PHE A 276 -17.65 4.43 -41.71
C PHE A 276 -16.60 3.93 -40.73
N PHE A 277 -15.51 4.68 -40.58
CA PHE A 277 -14.48 4.40 -39.60
C PHE A 277 -15.00 4.70 -38.19
N THR A 278 -15.12 3.68 -37.33
CA THR A 278 -15.58 3.86 -35.96
C THR A 278 -14.46 3.71 -34.91
N HIS A 279 -13.61 2.69 -35.04
CA HIS A 279 -12.44 2.45 -34.15
C HIS A 279 -11.57 1.31 -34.70
N LEU A 280 -10.25 1.33 -34.37
CA LEU A 280 -9.34 0.21 -34.65
C LEU A 280 -9.66 -0.97 -33.72
N ARG A 281 -10.02 -2.13 -34.26
CA ARG A 281 -10.47 -3.30 -33.46
C ARG A 281 -9.37 -4.23 -33.00
N GLY A 282 -8.10 -3.98 -33.34
CA GLY A 282 -7.03 -4.89 -32.93
C GLY A 282 -5.64 -4.50 -33.42
N ILE A 283 -4.67 -5.39 -33.17
CA ILE A 283 -3.28 -5.23 -33.56
C ILE A 283 -3.14 -5.25 -35.09
N THR A 284 -3.94 -6.06 -35.80
CA THR A 284 -3.90 -6.21 -37.25
C THR A 284 -4.28 -4.92 -37.95
N ASP A 285 -5.40 -4.29 -37.56
CA ASP A 285 -5.86 -3.02 -38.14
C ASP A 285 -4.83 -1.90 -37.97
N ARG A 286 -4.14 -1.89 -36.82
CA ARG A 286 -3.08 -0.91 -36.55
C ARG A 286 -1.85 -1.11 -37.44
N LEU A 287 -1.50 -2.35 -37.74
CA LEU A 287 -0.39 -2.66 -38.65
C LEU A 287 -0.72 -2.22 -40.10
N GLU A 288 -1.94 -2.46 -40.55
CA GLU A 288 -2.41 -2.04 -41.88
C GLU A 288 -2.42 -0.51 -42.02
N VAL A 289 -2.94 0.22 -41.02
CA VAL A 289 -2.90 1.69 -40.98
C VAL A 289 -1.47 2.19 -41.13
N ARG A 290 -0.54 1.64 -40.33
CA ARG A 290 0.86 2.06 -40.35
C ARG A 290 1.57 1.79 -41.65
N GLN A 291 1.22 0.71 -42.33
CA GLN A 291 1.77 0.37 -43.64
C GLN A 291 1.18 1.23 -44.79
N SER A 292 -0.13 1.45 -44.78
CA SER A 292 -0.79 2.25 -45.83
C SER A 292 -0.47 3.75 -45.73
N THR A 293 -0.09 4.26 -44.55
CA THR A 293 0.24 5.67 -44.34
C THR A 293 1.75 5.97 -44.34
N LEU A 294 2.59 4.97 -44.66
CA LEU A 294 4.02 5.07 -44.58
C LEU A 294 4.62 6.22 -45.42
N GLU A 295 4.14 6.39 -46.69
CA GLU A 295 4.64 7.46 -47.56
C GLU A 295 4.40 8.85 -46.99
N ALA A 296 3.20 9.14 -46.47
CA ALA A 296 2.89 10.41 -45.84
C ALA A 296 3.73 10.65 -44.57
N LYS A 297 4.00 9.58 -43.79
CA LYS A 297 4.89 9.68 -42.62
C LYS A 297 6.33 9.95 -43.00
N LEU A 298 6.83 9.36 -44.08
CA LEU A 298 8.19 9.57 -44.60
C LEU A 298 8.40 10.99 -45.12
N GLU A 299 7.39 11.55 -45.81
CA GLU A 299 7.44 12.97 -46.23
C GLU A 299 7.60 13.89 -45.03
N LYS A 300 6.80 13.70 -43.99
CA LYS A 300 6.88 14.50 -42.75
C LYS A 300 8.18 14.25 -42.00
N LEU A 301 8.68 13.02 -41.97
CA LEU A 301 9.99 12.72 -41.37
C LEU A 301 11.10 13.54 -42.02
N LYS A 302 11.11 13.63 -43.34
CA LYS A 302 12.10 14.41 -44.07
C LYS A 302 11.98 15.90 -43.75
N ASP A 303 10.75 16.46 -43.79
CA ASP A 303 10.51 17.86 -43.44
C ASP A 303 11.08 18.21 -42.07
N ILE A 304 10.87 17.32 -41.06
CA ILE A 304 11.34 17.54 -39.69
C ILE A 304 12.87 17.47 -39.58
N VAL A 305 13.48 16.43 -40.15
CA VAL A 305 14.95 16.22 -40.05
C VAL A 305 15.71 17.32 -40.77
N ASP A 306 15.18 17.86 -41.86
CA ASP A 306 15.78 18.97 -42.59
C ASP A 306 15.76 20.31 -41.79
N THR A 307 14.99 20.43 -40.69
CA THR A 307 14.92 21.65 -39.88
C THR A 307 16.14 21.89 -39.02
N ASP A 308 16.86 20.85 -38.64
CA ASP A 308 18.02 20.93 -37.73
C ASP A 308 19.13 19.97 -38.20
N LYS A 309 20.36 20.52 -38.32
CA LYS A 309 21.55 19.76 -38.71
C LYS A 309 22.21 18.94 -37.58
N GLY A 310 21.61 18.97 -36.39
CA GLY A 310 22.06 18.18 -35.22
C GLY A 310 21.91 16.68 -35.44
N GLN A 311 22.29 15.90 -34.43
CA GLN A 311 22.09 14.45 -34.46
C GLN A 311 20.61 14.09 -34.25
N TRP A 312 20.14 13.11 -35.02
CA TRP A 312 18.77 12.61 -34.96
C TRP A 312 18.69 11.15 -34.59
N LEU A 313 17.72 10.81 -33.72
CA LEU A 313 17.41 9.44 -33.35
C LEU A 313 15.97 9.10 -33.80
N ILE A 314 15.86 8.14 -34.71
CA ILE A 314 14.58 7.75 -35.30
C ILE A 314 14.14 6.40 -34.74
N TRP A 315 13.02 6.39 -34.05
CA TRP A 315 12.41 5.21 -33.45
C TRP A 315 11.35 4.61 -34.38
N CYS A 316 11.60 3.40 -34.87
CA CYS A 316 10.69 2.66 -35.75
C CYS A 316 10.10 1.45 -35.03
N GLY A 317 8.80 1.18 -35.25
CA GLY A 317 8.14 0.01 -34.74
C GLY A 317 8.15 -1.17 -35.71
N LEU A 318 8.10 -0.88 -37.03
CA LEU A 318 8.04 -1.86 -38.11
C LEU A 318 9.37 -1.93 -38.87
N ASP A 319 9.64 -3.09 -39.51
CA ASP A 319 10.82 -3.27 -40.36
C ASP A 319 10.75 -2.39 -41.63
N THR A 320 9.55 -2.23 -42.19
CA THR A 320 9.30 -1.34 -43.33
C THR A 320 9.57 0.12 -43.00
N GLU A 321 9.10 0.62 -41.85
CA GLU A 321 9.39 1.98 -41.38
C GLU A 321 10.91 2.19 -41.24
N SER A 322 11.61 1.25 -40.63
CA SER A 322 13.04 1.32 -40.40
C SER A 322 13.81 1.38 -41.72
N LYS A 323 13.51 0.46 -42.62
CA LYS A 323 14.19 0.37 -43.92
C LYS A 323 13.98 1.60 -44.80
N GLU A 324 12.71 2.05 -44.93
CA GLU A 324 12.41 3.19 -45.80
C GLU A 324 12.90 4.53 -45.20
N SER A 325 12.83 4.70 -43.88
CA SER A 325 13.42 5.87 -43.20
C SER A 325 14.93 5.92 -43.39
N THR A 326 15.63 4.79 -43.25
CA THR A 326 17.07 4.68 -43.47
C THR A 326 17.46 5.09 -44.88
N LYS A 327 16.72 4.58 -45.86
CA LYS A 327 16.97 4.91 -47.28
C LYS A 327 16.70 6.37 -47.60
N LEU A 328 15.62 6.94 -47.06
CA LEU A 328 15.21 8.31 -47.30
C LEU A 328 16.22 9.32 -46.76
N LEU A 329 16.76 9.07 -45.57
CA LEU A 329 17.61 9.99 -44.82
C LEU A 329 19.11 9.71 -45.01
N ASP A 330 19.51 8.72 -45.83
CA ASP A 330 20.88 8.21 -45.89
C ASP A 330 21.47 7.94 -44.50
N ALA A 331 20.68 7.32 -43.64
CA ALA A 331 20.94 7.11 -42.23
C ALA A 331 21.61 5.76 -41.95
N VAL A 332 22.17 5.63 -40.75
CA VAL A 332 22.69 4.35 -40.26
C VAL A 332 21.59 3.58 -39.53
N GLU A 333 21.35 2.32 -39.90
CA GLU A 333 20.33 1.47 -39.29
C GLU A 333 20.95 0.41 -38.37
N VAL A 334 20.30 0.18 -37.23
CA VAL A 334 20.58 -0.95 -36.31
C VAL A 334 19.35 -1.84 -36.17
N LYS A 335 19.44 -3.09 -36.67
CA LYS A 335 18.34 -4.10 -36.68
C LYS A 335 18.53 -5.17 -35.63
N GLY A 336 17.39 -5.88 -35.35
CA GLY A 336 17.39 -7.06 -34.48
C GLY A 336 18.27 -8.22 -35.00
N SER A 337 18.32 -8.39 -36.32
CA SER A 337 19.11 -9.43 -37.00
C SER A 337 20.62 -9.16 -37.10
N ASP A 338 21.08 -7.93 -36.87
CA ASP A 338 22.49 -7.59 -36.98
C ASP A 338 23.35 -8.32 -35.96
N ASN A 339 24.63 -8.50 -36.27
CA ASN A 339 25.60 -9.04 -35.33
C ASN A 339 25.67 -8.15 -34.08
N ILE A 340 25.85 -8.77 -32.94
CA ILE A 340 25.94 -8.08 -31.64
C ILE A 340 27.04 -7.03 -31.61
N ASP A 341 28.20 -7.35 -32.20
CA ASP A 341 29.34 -6.44 -32.20
C ASP A 341 29.09 -5.21 -33.09
N TYR A 342 28.46 -5.37 -34.23
CA TYR A 342 28.01 -4.26 -35.10
C TYR A 342 27.00 -3.35 -34.37
N LYS A 343 26.01 -3.93 -33.66
CA LYS A 343 25.07 -3.14 -32.91
C LYS A 343 25.74 -2.25 -31.88
N VAL A 344 26.67 -2.82 -31.12
CA VAL A 344 27.39 -2.09 -30.07
C VAL A 344 28.25 -1.00 -30.65
N GLU A 345 29.08 -1.34 -31.64
CA GLU A 345 29.97 -0.38 -32.30
C GLU A 345 29.20 0.80 -32.90
N THR A 346 28.10 0.51 -33.60
CA THR A 346 27.29 1.56 -34.23
C THR A 346 26.60 2.46 -33.17
N LEU A 347 26.09 1.90 -32.10
CA LEU A 347 25.47 2.69 -31.02
C LEU A 347 26.52 3.54 -30.28
N GLU A 348 27.75 3.03 -30.11
CA GLU A 348 28.87 3.78 -29.54
C GLU A 348 29.32 4.92 -30.45
N ARG A 349 29.43 4.71 -31.74
CA ARG A 349 29.73 5.76 -32.73
C ARG A 349 28.65 6.85 -32.76
N PHE A 350 27.38 6.49 -32.56
CA PHE A 350 26.33 7.49 -32.42
C PHE A 350 26.50 8.30 -31.13
N GLN A 351 26.86 7.67 -30.01
CA GLN A 351 27.15 8.35 -28.74
C GLN A 351 28.35 9.33 -28.88
N ASP A 352 29.35 8.95 -29.66
CA ASP A 352 30.57 9.75 -29.86
C ASP A 352 30.37 10.88 -30.91
N GLY A 353 29.14 11.01 -31.47
CA GLY A 353 28.81 12.07 -32.42
C GLY A 353 29.19 11.79 -33.87
N GLU A 354 29.72 10.60 -34.19
CA GLU A 354 30.18 10.25 -35.54
C GLU A 354 29.04 9.94 -36.52
N ILE A 355 27.89 9.51 -36.02
CA ILE A 355 26.71 9.18 -36.83
C ILE A 355 25.70 10.29 -36.70
N PRO A 356 25.34 11.02 -37.77
CA PRO A 356 24.40 12.13 -37.71
C PRO A 356 22.94 11.64 -37.51
N ILE A 357 22.55 10.56 -38.16
CA ILE A 357 21.17 10.03 -38.10
C ILE A 357 21.22 8.53 -37.82
N LEU A 358 20.62 8.12 -36.69
CA LEU A 358 20.46 6.72 -36.31
C LEU A 358 18.99 6.28 -36.37
N VAL A 359 18.74 5.22 -37.12
CA VAL A 359 17.44 4.57 -37.21
C VAL A 359 17.50 3.25 -36.47
N THR A 360 16.58 3.05 -35.51
CA THR A 360 16.57 1.80 -34.72
C THR A 360 15.20 1.53 -34.11
N LYS A 361 15.08 0.40 -33.41
CA LYS A 361 13.84 0.02 -32.73
C LYS A 361 13.98 0.14 -31.22
N PRO A 362 12.87 0.49 -30.49
CA PRO A 362 12.87 0.58 -29.03
C PRO A 362 13.39 -0.68 -28.32
N LYS A 363 13.13 -1.86 -28.85
CA LYS A 363 13.63 -3.13 -28.29
C LYS A 363 15.16 -3.29 -28.36
N ILE A 364 15.83 -2.57 -29.24
CA ILE A 364 17.27 -2.69 -29.49
C ILE A 364 18.03 -1.66 -28.65
N ALA A 365 17.68 -0.40 -28.75
CA ALA A 365 18.41 0.71 -28.14
C ALA A 365 17.58 1.48 -27.08
N GLY A 366 16.32 1.11 -26.86
CA GLY A 366 15.45 1.76 -25.88
C GLY A 366 15.79 1.46 -24.42
N PHE A 367 16.67 0.51 -24.14
CA PHE A 367 17.13 0.17 -22.80
C PHE A 367 18.65 0.32 -22.68
N GLY A 368 19.10 1.03 -21.66
CA GLY A 368 20.49 1.05 -21.20
C GLY A 368 21.46 1.99 -21.89
N MET A 369 21.21 2.48 -23.10
CA MET A 369 22.13 3.37 -23.80
C MET A 369 21.97 4.83 -23.36
N ASN A 370 23.05 5.63 -23.54
CA ASN A 370 23.08 7.05 -23.22
C ASN A 370 23.27 7.85 -24.52
N PHE A 371 22.27 8.66 -24.87
CA PHE A 371 22.30 9.47 -26.09
C PHE A 371 22.12 10.98 -25.80
N GLN A 372 22.66 11.45 -24.66
CA GLN A 372 22.62 12.88 -24.30
C GLN A 372 23.44 13.79 -25.21
N ASN A 373 24.26 13.25 -26.09
CA ASN A 373 24.92 13.95 -27.18
C ASN A 373 23.97 14.44 -28.29
N SER A 374 22.76 13.86 -28.32
CA SER A 374 21.68 14.20 -29.24
C SER A 374 20.45 14.73 -28.47
N HIS A 375 19.72 15.66 -29.07
CA HIS A 375 18.54 16.28 -28.46
C HIS A 375 17.29 16.22 -29.36
N ASN A 376 17.40 15.65 -30.55
CA ASN A 376 16.27 15.51 -31.48
C ASN A 376 15.92 14.03 -31.68
N MET A 377 14.62 13.70 -31.56
CA MET A 377 14.13 12.36 -31.87
C MET A 377 12.76 12.37 -32.55
N VAL A 378 12.53 11.34 -33.38
CA VAL A 378 11.27 11.09 -34.05
C VAL A 378 10.79 9.68 -33.76
N PHE A 379 9.50 9.53 -33.45
CA PHE A 379 8.80 8.23 -33.44
C PHE A 379 7.96 8.11 -34.71
N MET A 380 8.18 7.07 -35.50
CA MET A 380 7.40 6.76 -36.71
C MET A 380 6.03 6.12 -36.42
N GLY A 381 5.58 6.22 -35.18
CA GLY A 381 4.35 5.71 -34.62
C GLY A 381 4.56 5.24 -33.18
N LEU A 382 3.47 5.15 -32.42
CA LEU A 382 3.51 4.69 -31.03
C LEU A 382 2.98 3.25 -30.93
N ASN A 383 3.41 2.55 -29.89
CA ASN A 383 2.80 1.33 -29.42
C ASN A 383 2.09 1.60 -28.06
N ASP A 384 1.26 0.67 -27.58
CA ASP A 384 0.53 0.82 -26.31
C ASP A 384 1.39 0.78 -25.04
N SER A 385 2.72 0.56 -25.18
CA SER A 385 3.64 0.49 -24.06
C SER A 385 4.16 1.86 -23.70
N TRP A 386 3.55 2.49 -22.70
CA TRP A 386 4.05 3.73 -22.10
C TRP A 386 5.51 3.60 -21.60
N GLU A 387 5.86 2.48 -21.00
CA GLU A 387 7.23 2.25 -20.49
C GLU A 387 8.26 2.30 -21.60
N THR A 388 7.97 1.66 -22.74
CA THR A 388 8.86 1.69 -23.91
C THR A 388 9.03 3.12 -24.43
N TYR A 389 7.95 3.88 -24.56
CA TYR A 389 7.95 5.28 -24.97
C TYR A 389 8.77 6.13 -23.99
N TYR A 390 8.49 6.02 -22.69
CA TYR A 390 9.22 6.73 -21.65
C TYR A 390 10.73 6.42 -21.66
N GLN A 391 11.10 5.14 -21.75
CA GLN A 391 12.50 4.71 -21.79
C GLN A 391 13.24 5.27 -23.02
N CYS A 392 12.60 5.33 -24.19
CA CYS A 392 13.20 5.94 -25.37
C CYS A 392 13.50 7.43 -25.18
N ILE A 393 12.55 8.19 -24.66
CA ILE A 393 12.75 9.64 -24.36
C ILE A 393 13.90 9.82 -23.38
N ARG A 394 13.95 8.99 -22.34
CA ARG A 394 15.00 9.06 -21.29
C ARG A 394 16.40 8.63 -21.79
N ARG A 395 16.58 8.26 -23.05
CA ARG A 395 17.91 8.08 -23.66
C ARG A 395 18.58 9.42 -23.93
N GLN A 396 17.84 10.44 -24.33
CA GLN A 396 18.33 11.79 -24.61
C GLN A 396 18.02 12.74 -23.44
N TRP A 397 16.80 12.74 -22.91
CA TRP A 397 16.36 13.61 -21.80
C TRP A 397 16.76 13.04 -20.45
N ARG A 398 18.01 13.32 -20.06
CA ARG A 398 18.64 12.73 -18.88
C ARG A 398 19.75 13.63 -18.33
N TYR A 399 20.34 13.25 -17.20
CA TYR A 399 21.49 13.93 -16.59
C TYR A 399 22.60 14.19 -17.62
N MET A 400 23.19 15.37 -17.57
CA MET A 400 24.19 15.94 -18.52
C MET A 400 23.62 16.35 -19.90
N GLN A 401 22.32 16.30 -20.13
CA GLN A 401 21.71 16.97 -21.27
C GLN A 401 21.61 18.47 -20.99
N THR A 402 22.11 19.30 -21.89
CA THR A 402 22.13 20.77 -21.79
C THR A 402 21.16 21.45 -22.76
N GLU A 403 20.80 20.74 -23.84
CA GLU A 403 19.92 21.26 -24.88
C GLU A 403 18.47 20.86 -24.67
N THR A 404 17.56 21.71 -25.13
CA THR A 404 16.11 21.37 -25.15
C THR A 404 15.89 20.11 -25.99
N VAL A 405 15.27 19.10 -25.41
CA VAL A 405 15.01 17.85 -26.14
C VAL A 405 13.69 17.97 -26.89
N ASN A 406 13.75 17.75 -28.21
CA ASN A 406 12.61 17.80 -29.11
C ASN A 406 12.19 16.37 -29.52
N VAL A 407 10.94 16.03 -29.26
CA VAL A 407 10.35 14.73 -29.56
C VAL A 407 9.19 14.93 -30.53
N TYR A 408 9.30 14.36 -31.71
CA TYR A 408 8.27 14.40 -32.71
C TYR A 408 7.58 13.02 -32.84
N LEU A 409 6.26 13.02 -32.78
CA LEU A 409 5.46 11.81 -32.88
C LEU A 409 4.66 11.84 -34.19
N ILE A 410 5.13 11.12 -35.20
CA ILE A 410 4.44 11.06 -36.51
C ILE A 410 3.42 9.90 -36.49
N MET A 411 2.16 10.24 -36.59
CA MET A 411 1.05 9.29 -36.44
C MET A 411 -0.03 9.59 -37.48
N HIS A 412 -0.80 8.57 -37.86
CA HIS A 412 -2.05 8.79 -38.57
C HIS A 412 -3.20 9.11 -37.61
N GLU A 413 -4.22 9.83 -38.06
CA GLU A 413 -5.37 10.20 -37.22
C GLU A 413 -6.04 8.97 -36.58
N ALA A 414 -6.07 7.83 -37.25
CA ALA A 414 -6.58 6.58 -36.70
C ALA A 414 -5.77 6.03 -35.52
N GLU A 415 -4.51 6.47 -35.33
CA GLU A 415 -3.64 6.10 -34.19
C GLU A 415 -3.86 6.99 -32.95
N MET A 416 -4.79 7.97 -33.02
CA MET A 416 -5.03 8.94 -31.94
C MET A 416 -5.43 8.25 -30.63
N GLU A 417 -6.15 7.12 -30.67
CA GLU A 417 -6.50 6.34 -29.48
C GLU A 417 -5.25 5.82 -28.74
N VAL A 418 -4.25 5.35 -29.48
CA VAL A 418 -2.96 4.89 -28.92
C VAL A 418 -2.25 6.05 -28.24
N TYR A 419 -2.21 7.22 -28.88
CA TYR A 419 -1.62 8.42 -28.32
C TYR A 419 -2.29 8.84 -26.99
N HIS A 420 -3.64 8.92 -26.98
CA HIS A 420 -4.37 9.24 -25.76
C HIS A 420 -4.17 8.20 -24.65
N ASN A 421 -4.06 6.91 -25.00
CA ASN A 421 -3.75 5.87 -24.04
C ASN A 421 -2.35 6.03 -23.43
N VAL A 422 -1.35 6.37 -24.23
CA VAL A 422 0.01 6.63 -23.76
C VAL A 422 0.04 7.85 -22.84
N LEU A 423 -0.62 8.97 -23.22
CA LEU A 423 -0.72 10.17 -22.38
C LEU A 423 -1.42 9.91 -21.05
N ARG A 424 -2.51 9.14 -21.06
CA ARG A 424 -3.24 8.77 -19.85
C ARG A 424 -2.37 7.95 -18.92
N LYS A 425 -1.63 6.97 -19.45
CA LYS A 425 -0.69 6.16 -18.67
C LYS A 425 0.48 6.99 -18.14
N ASP A 426 0.98 7.95 -18.92
CA ASP A 426 2.04 8.87 -18.49
C ASP A 426 1.59 9.73 -17.31
N ALA A 427 0.40 10.34 -17.41
CA ALA A 427 -0.17 11.12 -16.33
C ALA A 427 -0.42 10.26 -15.07
N GLN A 428 -0.88 9.03 -15.24
CA GLN A 428 -1.08 8.09 -14.13
C GLN A 428 0.24 7.70 -13.47
N ALA A 429 1.24 7.30 -14.25
CA ALA A 429 2.55 6.91 -13.74
C ALA A 429 3.26 8.08 -13.03
N LYS A 430 3.15 9.30 -13.58
CA LYS A 430 3.69 10.50 -12.95
C LYS A 430 3.00 10.79 -11.62
N ARG A 431 1.68 10.77 -11.55
CA ARG A 431 0.91 10.95 -10.29
C ARG A 431 1.31 9.90 -9.25
N LEU A 432 1.42 8.64 -9.67
CA LEU A 432 1.81 7.53 -8.79
C LEU A 432 3.22 7.75 -8.22
N LYS A 433 4.16 8.18 -9.06
CA LYS A 433 5.55 8.43 -8.70
C LYS A 433 5.67 9.65 -7.79
N ASP A 434 5.00 10.75 -8.10
CA ASP A 434 5.01 11.98 -7.28
C ASP A 434 4.40 11.71 -5.90
N LYS A 435 3.27 10.98 -5.85
CA LYS A 435 2.66 10.56 -4.59
C LYS A 435 3.61 9.67 -3.79
N LEU A 436 4.19 8.65 -4.43
CA LEU A 436 5.14 7.76 -3.79
C LEU A 436 6.30 8.53 -3.13
N ILE A 437 6.93 9.46 -3.86
CA ILE A 437 8.06 10.25 -3.34
C ILE A 437 7.62 11.17 -2.21
N ASN A 438 6.51 11.87 -2.35
CA ASN A 438 6.02 12.79 -1.33
C ASN A 438 5.71 12.08 -0.01
N GLU A 439 5.14 10.88 -0.08
CA GLU A 439 4.79 10.10 1.11
C GLU A 439 6.00 9.40 1.74
N ILE A 440 6.96 8.93 0.92
CA ILE A 440 8.07 8.11 1.40
C ILE A 440 9.28 8.93 1.90
N LYS A 441 9.51 10.13 1.34
CA LYS A 441 10.72 10.94 1.60
C LYS A 441 11.01 11.23 3.08
N VAL A 442 9.97 11.35 3.91
CA VAL A 442 10.11 11.60 5.34
C VAL A 442 10.71 10.38 6.03
N TYR A 443 10.19 9.19 5.70
CA TYR A 443 10.65 7.92 6.25
C TYR A 443 12.03 7.52 5.72
N GLU A 444 12.34 7.85 4.46
CA GLU A 444 13.67 7.61 3.86
C GLU A 444 14.76 8.43 4.54
N LYS A 445 14.48 9.70 4.86
CA LYS A 445 15.39 10.54 5.64
C LYS A 445 15.66 9.95 7.03
N GLU A 446 14.65 9.43 7.70
CA GLU A 446 14.79 8.73 8.97
C GLU A 446 15.66 7.46 8.82
N GLU A 447 15.45 6.67 7.80
CA GLU A 447 16.24 5.45 7.53
C GLU A 447 17.71 5.75 7.18
N LEU A 448 17.97 6.90 6.56
CA LEU A 448 19.33 7.38 6.28
C LEU A 448 19.99 8.06 7.50
N GLY A 449 19.26 8.21 8.63
CA GLY A 449 19.75 8.86 9.84
C GLY A 449 19.77 10.39 9.77
N MET A 450 19.05 10.98 8.83
CA MET A 450 18.88 12.43 8.69
C MET A 450 17.80 12.93 9.64
N LYS A 451 17.89 14.21 10.08
CA LYS A 451 16.82 14.85 10.84
C LYS A 451 15.59 15.00 9.92
N ALA A 452 14.53 14.27 10.20
CA ALA A 452 13.23 14.43 9.57
C ALA A 452 12.29 15.13 10.54
N GLU A 453 11.54 16.12 10.04
CA GLU A 453 10.38 16.62 10.79
C GLU A 453 9.27 15.57 10.64
N LEU A 454 9.15 14.73 11.67
CA LEU A 454 8.02 13.81 11.77
C LEU A 454 6.74 14.64 11.92
N ARG A 455 5.83 14.54 10.96
CA ARG A 455 4.45 14.95 11.18
C ARG A 455 3.87 14.02 12.24
N MET A 456 3.75 14.54 13.46
CA MET A 456 2.97 13.87 14.50
C MET A 456 1.49 14.09 14.17
N ASP A 457 0.86 13.16 13.46
CA ASP A 457 -0.59 13.16 13.23
C ASP A 457 -1.40 12.80 14.49
N TYR A 458 -0.73 12.64 15.65
CA TYR A 458 -1.38 12.34 16.89
C TYR A 458 -1.75 13.65 17.63
N GLN A 459 -3.04 13.90 17.74
CA GLN A 459 -3.57 15.06 18.44
C GLN A 459 -4.39 14.61 19.63
N GLU A 460 -4.24 15.30 20.74
CA GLU A 460 -5.06 15.13 21.93
C GLU A 460 -6.00 16.33 22.08
N ASN A 461 -7.24 16.07 22.47
CA ASN A 461 -8.21 17.10 22.78
C ASN A 461 -9.14 16.60 23.88
N THR A 462 -9.69 17.50 24.68
CA THR A 462 -10.69 17.17 25.69
C THR A 462 -11.84 18.18 25.62
N ILE A 463 -13.06 17.65 25.51
CA ILE A 463 -14.28 18.45 25.49
C ILE A 463 -15.16 17.98 26.65
N ASN A 464 -15.64 18.91 27.46
CA ASN A 464 -16.50 18.66 28.60
C ASN A 464 -17.92 19.15 28.32
N GLY A 465 -18.90 18.36 28.72
CA GLY A 465 -20.30 18.76 28.87
C GLY A 465 -20.69 18.84 30.36
N SER A 466 -21.98 18.95 30.64
CA SER A 466 -22.45 19.03 32.02
C SER A 466 -22.27 17.70 32.77
N ASN A 467 -22.46 16.57 32.12
CA ASN A 467 -22.38 15.23 32.69
C ASN A 467 -21.50 14.27 31.93
N TRP A 468 -20.63 14.78 31.06
CA TRP A 468 -19.71 13.95 30.29
C TRP A 468 -18.39 14.64 29.96
N THR A 469 -17.38 13.83 29.77
CA THR A 469 -16.06 14.24 29.27
C THR A 469 -15.71 13.36 28.06
N ALA A 470 -15.40 13.96 26.94
CA ALA A 470 -14.88 13.29 25.74
C ALA A 470 -13.41 13.64 25.56
N MET A 471 -12.56 12.64 25.47
CA MET A 471 -11.11 12.74 25.34
C MET A 471 -10.67 12.15 24.01
N MET A 472 -10.14 12.98 23.10
CA MET A 472 -9.53 12.49 21.87
C MET A 472 -8.11 12.02 22.17
N GLY A 473 -7.76 10.84 21.69
CA GLY A 473 -6.41 10.28 21.82
C GLY A 473 -6.35 8.78 22.05
N ASP A 474 -5.14 8.30 22.28
CA ASP A 474 -4.83 6.91 22.55
C ASP A 474 -5.27 6.49 23.95
N SER A 475 -6.10 5.46 24.04
CA SER A 475 -6.64 4.99 25.33
C SER A 475 -5.55 4.54 26.30
N SER A 476 -4.43 3.99 25.83
CA SER A 476 -3.29 3.61 26.68
C SER A 476 -2.61 4.81 27.36
N GLU A 477 -2.71 6.01 26.75
CA GLU A 477 -2.17 7.25 27.33
C GLU A 477 -3.27 8.05 28.04
N ARG A 478 -4.45 8.23 27.42
CA ARG A 478 -5.53 9.07 27.97
C ARG A 478 -6.14 8.52 29.25
N LEU A 479 -6.15 7.19 29.45
CA LEU A 479 -6.59 6.60 30.72
C LEU A 479 -5.73 7.05 31.91
N LYS A 480 -4.46 7.42 31.69
CA LYS A 480 -3.55 7.94 32.73
C LYS A 480 -4.01 9.28 33.31
N ASP A 481 -4.81 10.05 32.53
CA ASP A 481 -5.39 11.32 33.00
C ASP A 481 -6.58 11.12 33.94
N ILE A 482 -7.10 9.89 34.06
CA ILE A 482 -8.23 9.54 34.91
C ILE A 482 -7.70 9.09 36.28
N PRO A 483 -8.22 9.63 37.40
CA PRO A 483 -7.76 9.26 38.74
C PRO A 483 -8.01 7.80 39.08
N ASP A 484 -7.17 7.23 39.95
CA ASP A 484 -7.36 5.89 40.48
C ASP A 484 -8.69 5.74 41.18
N ASN A 485 -9.32 4.57 41.07
CA ASN A 485 -10.58 4.22 41.76
C ASN A 485 -11.69 5.30 41.62
N SER A 486 -11.83 5.88 40.42
CA SER A 486 -12.83 6.93 40.13
C SER A 486 -13.98 6.46 39.27
N ILE A 487 -13.85 5.32 38.58
CA ILE A 487 -14.83 4.76 37.65
C ILE A 487 -15.69 3.70 38.35
N ASP A 488 -17.03 3.82 38.20
CA ASP A 488 -17.98 2.90 38.79
C ASP A 488 -18.31 1.71 37.84
N LEU A 489 -18.34 1.95 36.55
CA LEU A 489 -18.60 0.91 35.54
C LEU A 489 -17.87 1.25 34.25
N SER A 490 -17.34 0.25 33.56
CA SER A 490 -16.95 0.38 32.17
C SER A 490 -17.84 -0.47 31.26
N VAL A 491 -18.28 0.09 30.12
CA VAL A 491 -19.06 -0.62 29.09
C VAL A 491 -18.47 -0.26 27.74
N TYR A 492 -18.07 -1.26 26.95
CA TYR A 492 -17.47 -1.02 25.64
C TYR A 492 -17.29 -2.28 24.80
N SER A 493 -17.01 -2.09 23.52
CA SER A 493 -16.58 -3.12 22.57
C SER A 493 -15.16 -2.81 22.10
N PRO A 494 -14.15 -3.63 22.40
CA PRO A 494 -12.80 -3.44 21.86
C PRO A 494 -12.78 -3.74 20.36
N PRO A 495 -11.79 -3.28 19.58
CA PRO A 495 -11.50 -3.82 18.28
C PRO A 495 -11.36 -5.35 18.29
N PHE A 496 -11.87 -6.05 17.27
CA PHE A 496 -11.83 -7.52 17.20
C PHE A 496 -10.54 -7.98 16.52
N ALA A 497 -9.43 -7.84 17.22
CA ALA A 497 -8.08 -8.15 16.75
C ALA A 497 -7.77 -7.50 15.39
N ASP A 498 -7.28 -8.28 14.43
CA ASP A 498 -6.93 -7.86 13.08
C ASP A 498 -8.11 -7.87 12.08
N LEU A 499 -9.36 -7.87 12.59
CA LEU A 499 -10.54 -7.92 11.73
C LEU A 499 -10.80 -6.58 11.04
N PHE A 500 -10.61 -5.47 11.79
CA PHE A 500 -10.77 -4.10 11.28
C PHE A 500 -9.67 -3.19 11.82
N THR A 501 -9.08 -2.39 10.94
CA THR A 501 -8.15 -1.32 11.30
C THR A 501 -8.86 0.03 11.11
N TYR A 502 -8.90 0.86 12.14
CA TYR A 502 -9.66 2.12 12.15
C TYR A 502 -8.83 3.31 11.73
N THR A 503 -7.52 3.28 12.00
CA THR A 503 -6.57 4.34 11.64
C THR A 503 -5.24 3.75 11.18
N SER A 504 -4.41 4.57 10.52
CA SER A 504 -3.04 4.19 10.13
C SER A 504 -2.04 4.23 11.29
N SER A 505 -2.46 4.68 12.47
CA SER A 505 -1.59 4.85 13.63
C SER A 505 -1.16 3.51 14.25
N GLU A 506 0.08 3.39 14.69
CA GLU A 506 0.54 2.27 15.53
C GLU A 506 -0.20 2.24 16.88
N ARG A 507 -0.82 3.35 17.28
CA ARG A 507 -1.65 3.48 18.50
C ARG A 507 -3.02 2.84 18.36
N ASP A 508 -3.46 2.57 17.13
CA ASP A 508 -4.68 1.81 16.88
C ASP A 508 -4.50 0.35 17.29
N LEU A 509 -5.35 -0.10 18.20
CA LEU A 509 -5.35 -1.49 18.66
C LEU A 509 -5.70 -2.47 17.52
N GLY A 510 -6.60 -2.08 16.60
CA GLY A 510 -6.96 -2.85 15.42
C GLY A 510 -5.85 -2.92 14.35
N ASN A 511 -4.87 -2.03 14.42
CA ASN A 511 -3.69 -2.06 13.55
C ASN A 511 -2.61 -2.97 14.15
N CYS A 512 -2.80 -4.29 14.08
CA CYS A 512 -1.91 -5.31 14.60
C CYS A 512 -1.63 -6.39 13.55
N ARG A 513 -0.48 -7.04 13.65
CA ARG A 513 -0.04 -8.10 12.72
C ARG A 513 -0.74 -9.43 13.00
N ASP A 514 -0.93 -9.72 14.28
CA ASP A 514 -1.45 -10.98 14.78
C ASP A 514 -2.09 -10.82 16.17
N TRP A 515 -2.73 -11.87 16.67
CA TRP A 515 -3.34 -11.88 17.99
C TRP A 515 -2.36 -11.66 19.16
N PRO A 516 -1.16 -12.23 19.18
CA PRO A 516 -0.16 -11.93 20.21
C PRO A 516 0.16 -10.43 20.32
N GLU A 517 0.34 -9.73 19.19
CA GLU A 517 0.59 -8.28 19.18
C GLU A 517 -0.63 -7.50 19.64
N PHE A 518 -1.84 -7.89 19.20
CA PHE A 518 -3.10 -7.30 19.67
C PHE A 518 -3.22 -7.39 21.18
N PHE A 519 -3.09 -8.59 21.76
CA PHE A 519 -3.25 -8.77 23.20
C PHE A 519 -2.13 -8.13 24.02
N ASN A 520 -0.90 -8.08 23.51
CA ASN A 520 0.17 -7.32 24.12
C ASN A 520 -0.14 -5.82 24.18
N HIS A 521 -0.78 -5.26 23.17
CA HIS A 521 -1.25 -3.89 23.17
C HIS A 521 -2.42 -3.69 24.12
N TYR A 522 -3.43 -4.58 24.04
CA TYR A 522 -4.66 -4.49 24.82
C TYR A 522 -4.40 -4.57 26.33
N LYS A 523 -3.39 -5.31 26.77
CA LYS A 523 -2.98 -5.40 28.18
C LYS A 523 -2.62 -4.05 28.79
N PHE A 524 -2.05 -3.10 28.07
CA PHE A 524 -1.79 -1.74 28.58
C PHE A 524 -3.12 -1.05 28.94
N ILE A 525 -4.14 -1.19 28.12
CA ILE A 525 -5.47 -0.62 28.36
C ILE A 525 -6.18 -1.35 29.50
N ILE A 526 -6.13 -2.68 29.55
CA ILE A 526 -6.75 -3.51 30.60
C ILE A 526 -6.20 -3.13 31.99
N ARG A 527 -4.87 -2.90 32.10
CA ARG A 527 -4.23 -2.45 33.35
C ARG A 527 -4.73 -1.09 33.80
N GLU A 528 -4.84 -0.14 32.90
CA GLU A 528 -5.32 1.20 33.19
C GLU A 528 -6.81 1.18 33.59
N ILE A 529 -7.64 0.36 32.91
CA ILE A 529 -9.05 0.18 33.31
C ILE A 529 -9.11 -0.41 34.74
N LEU A 530 -8.24 -1.38 35.06
CA LEU A 530 -8.18 -1.93 36.42
C LEU A 530 -7.79 -0.85 37.45
N ARG A 531 -6.82 -0.02 37.14
CA ARG A 531 -6.37 1.07 38.02
C ARG A 531 -7.50 2.05 38.33
N VAL A 532 -8.19 2.53 37.28
CA VAL A 532 -9.21 3.58 37.41
C VAL A 532 -10.54 3.07 37.98
N THR A 533 -10.86 1.78 37.85
CA THR A 533 -12.11 1.18 38.36
C THR A 533 -12.04 1.09 39.88
N LYS A 534 -13.15 1.42 40.57
CA LYS A 534 -13.28 1.29 42.02
C LYS A 534 -13.26 -0.19 42.44
N GLN A 535 -12.87 -0.46 43.69
CA GLN A 535 -12.86 -1.83 44.22
C GLN A 535 -14.28 -2.42 44.21
N GLY A 536 -14.39 -3.72 43.91
CA GLY A 536 -15.67 -4.45 43.86
C GLY A 536 -16.56 -4.09 42.65
N ARG A 537 -16.14 -3.12 41.81
CA ARG A 537 -16.91 -2.68 40.63
C ARG A 537 -16.55 -3.47 39.39
N LEU A 538 -17.33 -3.28 38.32
CA LEU A 538 -17.35 -4.14 37.16
C LEU A 538 -16.92 -3.43 35.87
N THR A 539 -16.48 -4.23 34.91
CA THR A 539 -16.39 -3.85 33.50
C THR A 539 -17.14 -4.86 32.62
N CYS A 540 -17.92 -4.36 31.68
CA CYS A 540 -18.69 -5.13 30.70
C CYS A 540 -18.06 -4.98 29.32
N VAL A 541 -17.55 -6.07 28.77
CA VAL A 541 -16.83 -6.08 27.50
C VAL A 541 -17.65 -6.85 26.47
N HIS A 542 -18.10 -6.16 25.44
CA HIS A 542 -18.82 -6.79 24.31
C HIS A 542 -17.83 -7.47 23.38
N THR A 543 -18.07 -8.72 23.06
CA THR A 543 -17.25 -9.54 22.16
C THR A 543 -18.10 -10.49 21.32
N SER A 544 -17.49 -11.09 20.32
CA SER A 544 -18.06 -12.20 19.54
C SER A 544 -16.92 -13.08 19.02
N ASP A 545 -17.23 -14.33 18.70
CA ASP A 545 -16.28 -15.19 17.99
C ASP A 545 -15.92 -14.61 16.63
N ILE A 546 -14.69 -14.82 16.17
CA ILE A 546 -14.20 -14.34 14.87
C ILE A 546 -14.23 -15.48 13.87
N PRO A 547 -14.85 -15.30 12.67
CA PRO A 547 -14.84 -16.31 11.62
C PRO A 547 -13.41 -16.60 11.15
N ALA A 548 -13.04 -17.87 11.08
CA ALA A 548 -11.83 -18.33 10.38
C ALA A 548 -12.15 -18.53 8.89
N LEU A 549 -11.30 -18.00 8.01
CA LEU A 549 -11.48 -18.05 6.56
C LEU A 549 -10.41 -18.92 5.93
N ALA A 550 -10.78 -19.83 5.02
CA ALA A 550 -9.86 -20.76 4.37
C ALA A 550 -8.66 -20.08 3.69
N GLN A 551 -8.87 -18.88 3.11
CA GLN A 551 -7.80 -18.14 2.42
C GLN A 551 -6.82 -17.46 3.38
N LYS A 552 -7.27 -17.05 4.58
CA LYS A 552 -6.45 -16.35 5.58
C LYS A 552 -5.89 -17.29 6.63
N ASP A 553 -6.73 -18.20 7.12
CA ASP A 553 -6.45 -19.03 8.31
C ASP A 553 -6.14 -20.49 7.94
N GLY A 554 -6.33 -20.89 6.67
CA GLY A 554 -6.11 -22.25 6.19
C GLY A 554 -7.24 -23.23 6.47
N TYR A 555 -8.28 -22.81 7.20
CA TYR A 555 -9.46 -23.62 7.53
C TYR A 555 -10.74 -22.75 7.61
N ILE A 556 -11.89 -23.39 7.59
CA ILE A 556 -13.18 -22.75 7.84
C ILE A 556 -13.65 -23.14 9.25
N GLY A 557 -13.93 -22.14 10.09
CA GLY A 557 -14.33 -22.37 11.46
C GLY A 557 -14.54 -21.07 12.22
N VAL A 558 -14.28 -21.08 13.50
CA VAL A 558 -14.30 -19.88 14.39
C VAL A 558 -13.03 -19.85 15.22
N LYS A 559 -12.63 -18.64 15.59
CA LYS A 559 -11.59 -18.35 16.55
C LYS A 559 -12.24 -17.85 17.83
N ASP A 560 -11.92 -18.46 18.95
CA ASP A 560 -12.44 -18.09 20.28
C ASP A 560 -11.80 -16.79 20.77
N PHE A 561 -12.30 -15.66 20.27
CA PHE A 561 -11.84 -14.34 20.71
C PHE A 561 -12.32 -14.01 22.13
N PRO A 562 -13.57 -14.32 22.53
CA PRO A 562 -14.02 -14.16 23.91
C PRO A 562 -13.16 -14.89 24.94
N GLY A 563 -12.76 -16.13 24.68
CA GLY A 563 -11.85 -16.90 25.56
C GLY A 563 -10.48 -16.24 25.69
N ALA A 564 -9.93 -15.73 24.58
CA ALA A 564 -8.66 -15.01 24.61
C ALA A 564 -8.75 -13.68 25.39
N VAL A 565 -9.88 -12.95 25.30
CA VAL A 565 -10.14 -11.74 26.10
C VAL A 565 -10.24 -12.08 27.58
N ILE A 566 -10.97 -13.14 27.97
CA ILE A 566 -11.05 -13.61 29.35
C ILE A 566 -9.66 -13.84 29.92
N LYS A 567 -8.83 -14.60 29.19
CA LYS A 567 -7.46 -14.86 29.62
C LYS A 567 -6.65 -13.59 29.78
N ALA A 568 -6.76 -12.63 28.87
CA ALA A 568 -6.03 -11.36 28.94
C ALA A 568 -6.42 -10.53 30.18
N TYR A 569 -7.69 -10.54 30.57
CA TYR A 569 -8.19 -9.88 31.77
C TYR A 569 -7.71 -10.58 33.05
N GLU A 570 -7.80 -11.91 33.12
CA GLU A 570 -7.33 -12.69 34.26
C GLU A 570 -5.82 -12.54 34.47
N ASP A 571 -5.04 -12.52 33.36
CA ASP A 571 -3.59 -12.29 33.41
C ASP A 571 -3.21 -10.93 34.04
N GLU A 572 -4.08 -9.92 33.91
CA GLU A 572 -3.91 -8.57 34.47
C GLU A 572 -4.60 -8.37 35.84
N GLY A 573 -5.13 -9.43 36.44
CA GLY A 573 -5.60 -9.45 37.82
C GLY A 573 -7.11 -9.18 38.01
N TRP A 574 -7.88 -9.19 36.94
CA TRP A 574 -9.33 -9.15 37.02
C TRP A 574 -9.92 -10.52 37.40
N ILE A 575 -11.09 -10.53 37.98
CA ILE A 575 -11.88 -11.75 38.26
C ILE A 575 -12.91 -11.88 37.14
N PHE A 576 -12.91 -12.99 36.41
CA PHE A 576 -13.97 -13.31 35.48
C PHE A 576 -15.25 -13.59 36.29
N HIS A 577 -16.22 -12.69 36.19
CA HIS A 577 -17.44 -12.72 37.02
C HIS A 577 -18.59 -13.46 36.34
N GLY A 578 -18.65 -13.48 35.00
CA GLY A 578 -19.65 -14.16 34.21
C GLY A 578 -19.77 -13.64 32.79
N ARG A 579 -20.72 -14.17 32.05
CA ARG A 579 -21.07 -13.71 30.72
C ARG A 579 -22.55 -13.79 30.43
N CYS A 580 -23.04 -12.88 29.56
CA CYS A 580 -24.37 -12.97 28.97
C CYS A 580 -24.24 -13.12 27.45
N PHE A 581 -25.14 -13.89 26.85
CA PHE A 581 -25.22 -14.04 25.39
C PHE A 581 -26.35 -13.15 24.86
N VAL A 582 -26.07 -12.41 23.78
CA VAL A 582 -27.05 -11.54 23.13
C VAL A 582 -27.57 -12.24 21.87
N GLN A 583 -28.84 -12.57 21.85
CA GLN A 583 -29.48 -13.27 20.73
C GLN A 583 -29.38 -12.42 19.44
N LYS A 584 -28.98 -13.05 18.34
CA LYS A 584 -28.88 -12.44 17.00
C LYS A 584 -29.71 -13.22 15.99
N ASN A 585 -30.10 -12.53 14.91
CA ASN A 585 -30.79 -13.19 13.81
C ASN A 585 -29.75 -14.05 13.02
N PRO A 586 -29.94 -15.39 12.95
CA PRO A 586 -28.93 -16.29 12.34
C PRO A 586 -28.77 -16.04 10.83
N GLN A 587 -29.81 -15.62 10.12
CA GLN A 587 -29.71 -15.32 8.68
C GLN A 587 -28.94 -14.02 8.44
N ALA A 588 -29.21 -12.97 9.21
CA ALA A 588 -28.48 -11.71 9.14
C ALA A 588 -26.99 -11.91 9.44
N GLN A 589 -26.67 -12.73 10.44
CA GLN A 589 -25.29 -13.08 10.77
C GLN A 589 -24.58 -13.89 9.66
N ALA A 590 -25.27 -14.84 9.05
CA ALA A 590 -24.73 -15.63 7.95
C ALA A 590 -24.37 -14.75 6.74
N ILE A 591 -25.21 -13.78 6.40
CA ILE A 591 -24.99 -12.82 5.33
C ILE A 591 -23.79 -11.91 5.66
N ARG A 592 -23.73 -11.36 6.87
CA ARG A 592 -22.63 -10.46 7.31
C ARG A 592 -21.27 -11.16 7.33
N THR A 593 -21.22 -12.39 7.82
CA THR A 593 -19.93 -13.08 8.04
C THR A 593 -19.46 -13.87 6.83
N HIS A 594 -20.26 -13.93 5.75
CA HIS A 594 -20.00 -14.78 4.56
C HIS A 594 -19.60 -16.22 4.92
N GLY A 595 -20.00 -16.68 6.09
CA GLY A 595 -19.63 -17.98 6.62
C GLY A 595 -20.59 -19.09 6.21
N LYS A 596 -20.14 -20.32 6.25
CA LYS A 596 -21.00 -21.51 6.13
C LYS A 596 -21.84 -21.68 7.42
N ALA A 597 -22.79 -20.78 7.64
CA ALA A 597 -23.77 -20.91 8.72
C ALA A 597 -24.93 -21.84 8.31
N LEU A 598 -25.72 -22.26 9.28
CA LEU A 598 -26.94 -23.07 9.05
C LEU A 598 -27.93 -22.31 8.17
N LEU A 599 -27.82 -22.49 6.85
CA LEU A 599 -28.73 -21.96 5.83
C LEU A 599 -29.49 -23.14 5.19
N PHE A 600 -30.71 -22.90 4.71
CA PHE A 600 -31.52 -23.91 4.04
C PHE A 600 -30.79 -24.60 2.86
N VAL A 601 -29.96 -23.86 2.13
CA VAL A 601 -29.15 -24.41 1.03
C VAL A 601 -28.14 -25.44 1.55
N GLN A 602 -27.51 -25.14 2.69
CA GLN A 602 -26.49 -26.00 3.29
C GLN A 602 -27.10 -27.21 3.96
N LEU A 603 -28.25 -27.03 4.63
CA LEU A 603 -29.04 -28.10 5.23
C LEU A 603 -29.42 -29.18 4.20
N ARG A 604 -29.69 -28.78 2.93
CA ARG A 604 -30.04 -29.71 1.85
C ARG A 604 -28.84 -30.37 1.19
N LYS A 605 -27.62 -29.83 1.34
CA LYS A 605 -26.40 -30.38 0.76
C LYS A 605 -25.63 -31.23 1.76
N ASP A 606 -25.18 -30.59 2.82
CA ASP A 606 -24.45 -31.22 3.93
C ASP A 606 -24.53 -30.31 5.16
N SER A 607 -25.31 -30.70 6.15
CA SER A 607 -25.47 -29.94 7.38
C SER A 607 -24.23 -29.99 8.28
N SER A 608 -23.39 -31.05 8.16
CA SER A 608 -22.16 -31.19 8.95
C SER A 608 -21.10 -30.14 8.58
N ASP A 609 -21.19 -29.56 7.38
CA ASP A 609 -20.32 -28.48 6.91
C ASP A 609 -20.77 -27.09 7.39
N SER A 610 -21.88 -27.02 8.19
CA SER A 610 -22.44 -25.78 8.69
C SER A 610 -22.10 -25.59 10.16
N ARG A 611 -21.83 -24.35 10.56
CA ARG A 611 -21.66 -23.99 11.96
C ARG A 611 -22.87 -23.18 12.48
N PRO A 612 -23.12 -23.15 13.81
CA PRO A 612 -24.07 -22.23 14.40
C PRO A 612 -23.78 -20.77 14.03
N ALA A 613 -24.79 -19.92 14.03
CA ALA A 613 -24.61 -18.49 13.86
C ALA A 613 -23.74 -17.93 14.99
N LEU A 614 -22.90 -16.92 14.67
CA LEU A 614 -22.16 -16.20 15.70
C LEU A 614 -23.12 -15.45 16.62
N ILE A 615 -22.84 -15.51 17.90
CA ILE A 615 -23.60 -14.83 18.95
C ILE A 615 -22.71 -13.80 19.64
N ASP A 616 -23.27 -12.64 19.97
CA ASP A 616 -22.53 -11.67 20.76
C ASP A 616 -22.51 -12.08 22.23
N GLN A 617 -21.42 -11.73 22.92
CA GLN A 617 -21.22 -12.03 24.33
C GLN A 617 -20.84 -10.73 25.06
N ILE A 618 -21.42 -10.53 26.24
CA ILE A 618 -21.00 -9.53 27.20
C ILE A 618 -20.21 -10.26 28.28
N LEU A 619 -18.89 -10.06 28.28
CA LEU A 619 -17.99 -10.59 29.30
C LEU A 619 -18.00 -9.62 30.50
N ILE A 620 -18.21 -10.11 31.69
CA ILE A 620 -18.30 -9.32 32.91
C ILE A 620 -17.11 -9.65 33.78
N PHE A 621 -16.33 -8.64 34.11
CA PHE A 621 -15.16 -8.78 34.98
C PHE A 621 -15.32 -7.90 36.22
N LYS A 622 -14.80 -8.37 37.36
CA LYS A 622 -14.89 -7.69 38.66
C LYS A 622 -13.48 -7.33 39.14
N LYS A 623 -13.27 -6.08 39.57
CA LYS A 623 -12.07 -5.71 40.32
C LYS A 623 -12.13 -6.30 41.72
N LYS A 624 -11.04 -6.87 42.20
CA LYS A 624 -10.96 -7.46 43.55
C LYS A 624 -11.29 -6.42 44.62
N GLY A 625 -11.97 -6.83 45.67
CA GLY A 625 -12.40 -5.99 46.79
C GLY A 625 -13.93 -5.89 46.86
N GLU A 626 -14.42 -5.07 47.80
CA GLU A 626 -15.81 -4.80 48.01
C GLU A 626 -16.17 -3.36 47.60
N SER A 627 -17.40 -3.16 47.12
CA SER A 627 -17.84 -1.82 46.72
C SER A 627 -18.42 -1.10 47.96
N ASP A 628 -17.97 0.12 48.17
CA ASP A 628 -18.48 0.96 49.27
C ASP A 628 -19.95 1.33 49.08
N VAL A 629 -20.42 1.39 47.82
CA VAL A 629 -21.81 1.72 47.49
C VAL A 629 -22.45 0.56 46.74
N PRO A 630 -23.47 -0.10 47.33
CA PRO A 630 -24.17 -1.19 46.65
C PRO A 630 -24.96 -0.69 45.43
N VAL A 631 -25.00 -1.47 44.38
CA VAL A 631 -25.86 -1.22 43.20
C VAL A 631 -27.22 -1.84 43.43
N THR A 632 -28.28 -1.01 43.43
CA THR A 632 -29.60 -1.43 43.83
C THR A 632 -30.70 -0.95 42.85
N PRO A 633 -30.69 -1.43 41.58
CA PRO A 633 -31.58 -0.89 40.54
C PRO A 633 -33.06 -1.04 40.82
N VAL A 634 -33.49 -2.12 41.47
CA VAL A 634 -34.89 -2.30 41.88
C VAL A 634 -35.26 -1.37 43.03
N LYS A 635 -34.39 -1.22 44.02
CA LYS A 635 -34.61 -0.32 45.17
C LYS A 635 -34.60 1.15 44.75
N ASN A 636 -33.82 1.49 43.78
CA ASN A 636 -33.75 2.85 43.20
C ASN A 636 -34.91 3.16 42.25
N GLY A 637 -35.78 2.20 41.96
CA GLY A 637 -36.93 2.39 41.07
C GLY A 637 -36.58 2.40 39.57
N GLU A 638 -35.39 1.98 39.18
CA GLU A 638 -34.96 1.96 37.79
C GLU A 638 -35.46 0.74 37.01
N MET A 639 -35.84 -0.32 37.70
CA MET A 639 -36.50 -1.50 37.12
C MET A 639 -37.38 -2.19 38.15
N ASP A 640 -38.40 -2.92 37.67
CA ASP A 640 -39.21 -3.78 38.49
C ASP A 640 -38.59 -5.19 38.63
N ASN A 641 -39.17 -6.00 39.53
CA ASN A 641 -38.69 -7.35 39.76
C ASN A 641 -38.80 -8.26 38.55
N ASN A 642 -39.81 -8.09 37.69
CA ASN A 642 -40.01 -8.92 36.49
C ASN A 642 -38.94 -8.61 35.43
N THR A 643 -38.67 -7.33 35.20
CA THR A 643 -37.58 -6.88 34.32
C THR A 643 -36.25 -7.38 34.83
N TRP A 644 -36.01 -7.31 36.17
CA TRP A 644 -34.75 -7.83 36.74
C TRP A 644 -34.63 -9.35 36.53
N ILE A 645 -35.69 -10.13 36.74
CA ILE A 645 -35.72 -11.57 36.50
C ILE A 645 -35.42 -11.88 35.02
N GLU A 646 -36.03 -11.15 34.09
CA GLU A 646 -35.80 -11.32 32.66
C GLU A 646 -34.35 -11.05 32.31
N TRP A 647 -33.74 -9.96 32.81
CA TRP A 647 -32.39 -9.58 32.49
C TRP A 647 -31.31 -10.37 33.25
N ALA A 648 -31.68 -11.04 34.34
CA ALA A 648 -30.79 -11.96 35.06
C ALA A 648 -30.50 -13.27 34.28
N HIS A 649 -31.29 -13.55 33.22
CA HIS A 649 -31.00 -14.69 32.37
C HIS A 649 -29.65 -14.53 31.65
N GLY A 650 -28.90 -15.63 31.51
CA GLY A 650 -27.62 -15.65 30.76
C GLY A 650 -27.76 -15.44 29.25
N ILE A 651 -29.00 -15.37 28.74
CA ILE A 651 -29.33 -15.09 27.34
C ILE A 651 -30.25 -13.90 27.27
N TRP A 652 -29.80 -12.82 26.61
CA TRP A 652 -30.62 -11.62 26.41
C TRP A 652 -31.32 -11.68 25.07
N THR A 653 -32.64 -11.65 25.10
CA THR A 653 -33.54 -11.65 23.93
C THR A 653 -34.18 -10.28 23.75
N GLY A 654 -34.85 -10.06 22.63
CA GLY A 654 -35.62 -8.84 22.38
C GLY A 654 -34.82 -7.58 22.05
N ILE A 655 -33.48 -7.65 21.91
CA ILE A 655 -32.63 -6.53 21.52
C ILE A 655 -32.64 -6.43 19.99
N ARG A 656 -33.07 -5.28 19.47
CA ARG A 656 -33.12 -5.03 18.03
C ARG A 656 -31.70 -4.74 17.51
N GLU A 657 -31.24 -5.46 16.48
CA GLU A 657 -29.90 -5.25 15.87
C GLU A 657 -29.77 -3.88 15.22
N THR A 658 -30.88 -3.24 14.84
CA THR A 658 -30.92 -1.91 14.21
C THR A 658 -31.04 -0.76 15.22
N ASP A 659 -31.19 -1.04 16.50
CA ASP A 659 -31.27 -0.04 17.54
C ASP A 659 -29.90 0.47 17.93
N THR A 660 -29.33 1.32 17.08
CA THR A 660 -27.99 1.90 17.20
C THR A 660 -28.04 3.39 16.88
N LEU A 661 -27.07 4.16 17.35
CA LEU A 661 -26.88 5.53 16.89
C LEU A 661 -26.58 5.58 15.38
N GLN A 662 -27.00 6.68 14.72
CA GLN A 662 -26.77 6.87 13.29
C GLN A 662 -25.28 7.08 13.00
N PHE A 663 -24.70 6.17 12.25
CA PHE A 663 -23.25 6.15 11.93
C PHE A 663 -22.92 6.58 10.50
N THR A 664 -23.91 6.75 9.62
CA THR A 664 -23.70 7.07 8.20
C THR A 664 -22.95 8.38 7.98
N ARG A 665 -23.03 9.33 8.91
CA ARG A 665 -22.33 10.62 8.86
C ARG A 665 -20.87 10.58 9.35
N ALA A 666 -20.46 9.48 9.97
CA ALA A 666 -19.09 9.28 10.45
C ALA A 666 -18.20 8.58 9.41
N ARG A 667 -18.74 8.24 8.23
CA ARG A 667 -18.01 7.58 7.14
C ARG A 667 -17.41 8.61 6.22
N GLY A 668 -16.10 8.54 5.99
CA GLY A 668 -15.45 9.11 4.81
C GLY A 668 -15.80 8.28 3.56
N GLU A 669 -15.66 8.87 2.36
CA GLU A 669 -15.93 8.17 1.09
C GLU A 669 -15.08 6.90 0.92
N ASP A 670 -13.90 6.83 1.55
CA ASP A 670 -12.93 5.74 1.47
C ASP A 670 -12.84 4.86 2.73
N ASP A 671 -13.70 5.07 3.73
CA ASP A 671 -13.71 4.25 4.95
C ASP A 671 -14.28 2.84 4.69
N GLU A 672 -13.70 1.83 5.36
CA GLU A 672 -14.29 0.49 5.39
C GLU A 672 -15.72 0.55 5.92
N LYS A 673 -16.65 -0.19 5.29
CA LYS A 673 -18.11 -0.15 5.56
C LYS A 673 -18.54 -0.71 6.94
N HIS A 674 -17.63 -0.87 7.89
CA HIS A 674 -17.86 -1.58 9.14
C HIS A 674 -17.75 -0.71 10.39
N ILE A 675 -18.58 0.35 10.48
CA ILE A 675 -18.92 0.89 11.78
C ILE A 675 -20.16 0.12 12.26
N CYS A 676 -19.99 -0.72 13.27
CA CYS A 676 -21.11 -1.38 13.95
C CYS A 676 -21.16 -0.87 15.38
N PRO A 677 -21.90 0.23 15.67
CA PRO A 677 -22.15 0.68 17.04
C PRO A 677 -22.82 -0.43 17.84
N LEU A 678 -22.49 -0.52 19.13
CA LEU A 678 -23.17 -1.44 20.02
C LEU A 678 -24.66 -1.04 20.16
N GLN A 679 -25.56 -2.03 20.23
CA GLN A 679 -26.97 -1.79 20.33
C GLN A 679 -27.31 -1.09 21.66
N LEU A 680 -28.13 -0.06 21.59
CA LEU A 680 -28.52 0.76 22.76
C LEU A 680 -29.16 -0.08 23.85
N GLY A 681 -30.03 -1.04 23.49
CA GLY A 681 -30.63 -1.96 24.46
C GLY A 681 -29.63 -2.87 25.18
N THR A 682 -28.52 -3.23 24.57
CA THR A 682 -27.43 -3.98 25.23
C THR A 682 -26.72 -3.10 26.26
N ILE A 683 -26.40 -1.86 25.86
CA ILE A 683 -25.77 -0.88 26.74
C ILE A 683 -26.64 -0.53 27.91
N GLU A 684 -27.96 -0.30 27.70
CA GLU A 684 -28.92 0.00 28.72
C GLU A 684 -28.93 -1.08 29.81
N ARG A 685 -28.99 -2.36 29.43
CA ARG A 685 -28.97 -3.48 30.37
C ARG A 685 -27.73 -3.49 31.23
N CYS A 686 -26.55 -3.31 30.61
CA CYS A 686 -25.27 -3.23 31.34
C CYS A 686 -25.27 -2.06 32.36
N ILE A 687 -25.70 -0.87 31.94
CA ILE A 687 -25.67 0.33 32.80
C ILE A 687 -26.65 0.21 33.97
N LYS A 688 -27.91 -0.19 33.72
CA LYS A 688 -28.95 -0.30 34.77
C LYS A 688 -28.66 -1.43 35.75
N LEU A 689 -28.14 -2.58 35.29
CA LEU A 689 -27.83 -3.71 36.18
C LEU A 689 -26.63 -3.44 37.08
N TYR A 690 -25.63 -2.66 36.60
CA TYR A 690 -24.30 -2.62 37.24
C TYR A 690 -23.84 -1.22 37.67
N SER A 691 -24.72 -0.21 37.59
CA SER A 691 -24.42 1.12 38.11
C SER A 691 -25.66 1.81 38.72
N ASN A 692 -25.46 2.78 39.62
CA ASN A 692 -26.51 3.65 40.14
C ASN A 692 -26.56 4.99 39.37
N PRO A 693 -27.69 5.73 39.40
CA PRO A 693 -27.76 7.11 38.90
C PRO A 693 -26.68 8.00 39.51
N GLY A 694 -26.09 8.88 38.69
CA GLY A 694 -25.03 9.79 39.10
C GLY A 694 -23.61 9.19 39.09
N GLU A 695 -23.46 7.87 38.98
CA GLU A 695 -22.17 7.19 38.92
C GLU A 695 -21.48 7.40 37.58
N MET A 696 -20.14 7.17 37.52
CA MET A 696 -19.29 7.39 36.39
C MET A 696 -19.15 6.13 35.51
N VAL A 697 -19.52 6.24 34.25
CA VAL A 697 -19.37 5.18 33.24
C VAL A 697 -18.24 5.55 32.28
N LEU A 698 -17.32 4.61 32.05
CA LEU A 698 -16.19 4.75 31.14
C LEU A 698 -16.37 3.91 29.87
N THR A 699 -16.05 4.49 28.72
CA THR A 699 -15.83 3.77 27.46
C THR A 699 -14.47 4.14 26.88
N PRO A 700 -13.47 3.24 26.91
CA PRO A 700 -12.12 3.50 26.39
C PRO A 700 -12.01 3.36 24.86
N PHE A 701 -13.05 2.88 24.19
CA PHE A 701 -13.19 2.78 22.74
C PHE A 701 -14.53 3.39 22.35
N GLY A 702 -14.58 4.72 22.41
CA GLY A 702 -15.84 5.45 22.35
C GLY A 702 -16.58 5.43 21.01
N GLY A 703 -15.85 5.22 19.89
CA GLY A 703 -16.46 5.24 18.57
C GLY A 703 -17.29 6.51 18.34
N ILE A 704 -18.56 6.34 17.97
CA ILE A 704 -19.51 7.46 17.81
C ILE A 704 -20.24 7.83 19.12
N GLY A 705 -19.83 7.26 20.25
CA GLY A 705 -20.28 7.64 21.60
C GLY A 705 -21.51 6.92 22.11
N SER A 706 -21.88 5.74 21.62
CA SER A 706 -23.14 5.04 21.99
C SER A 706 -23.26 4.75 23.49
N GLU A 707 -22.20 4.26 24.12
CA GLU A 707 -22.14 3.91 25.52
C GLU A 707 -22.24 5.16 26.41
N ALA A 708 -21.48 6.20 26.08
CA ALA A 708 -21.49 7.45 26.81
C ALA A 708 -22.86 8.19 26.65
N TYR A 709 -23.44 8.15 25.43
CA TYR A 709 -24.77 8.68 25.15
C TYR A 709 -25.82 8.00 26.06
N MET A 710 -25.86 6.68 26.10
CA MET A 710 -26.79 5.96 26.95
C MET A 710 -26.55 6.20 28.43
N ALA A 711 -25.31 6.31 28.89
CA ALA A 711 -25.00 6.64 30.28
C ALA A 711 -25.60 7.99 30.69
N VAL A 712 -25.43 9.03 29.84
CA VAL A 712 -26.02 10.36 30.09
C VAL A 712 -27.55 10.32 30.07
N GLN A 713 -28.18 9.62 29.11
CA GLN A 713 -29.62 9.44 29.02
C GLN A 713 -30.18 8.77 30.27
N LEU A 714 -29.47 7.79 30.81
CA LEU A 714 -29.88 7.05 32.01
C LEU A 714 -29.45 7.74 33.32
N GLY A 715 -29.03 9.01 33.27
CA GLY A 715 -28.71 9.77 34.47
C GLY A 715 -27.37 9.48 35.12
N ARG A 716 -26.42 8.82 34.39
CA ARG A 716 -25.05 8.63 34.81
C ARG A 716 -24.19 9.74 34.25
N ARG A 717 -22.97 9.86 34.78
CA ARG A 717 -21.91 10.63 34.17
C ARG A 717 -21.11 9.73 33.23
N ALA A 718 -20.48 10.29 32.16
CA ALA A 718 -19.75 9.50 31.21
C ALA A 718 -18.36 10.07 30.93
N THR A 719 -17.39 9.18 30.77
CA THR A 719 -16.06 9.49 30.19
C THR A 719 -15.85 8.61 28.97
N LEU A 720 -15.53 9.24 27.84
CA LEU A 720 -15.30 8.61 26.56
C LEU A 720 -13.90 8.91 26.07
N ILE A 721 -13.19 7.90 25.56
CA ILE A 721 -11.90 8.07 24.86
C ILE A 721 -12.05 7.55 23.43
N GLU A 722 -11.61 8.33 22.44
CA GLU A 722 -11.64 7.94 21.03
C GLU A 722 -10.39 8.42 20.30
N LEU A 723 -9.74 7.51 19.56
CA LEU A 723 -8.51 7.79 18.83
C LEU A 723 -8.76 8.51 17.50
N LYS A 724 -9.85 8.15 16.78
CA LYS A 724 -10.13 8.65 15.43
C LYS A 724 -10.84 10.01 15.50
N PRO A 725 -10.28 11.11 14.94
CA PRO A 725 -10.84 12.45 15.05
C PRO A 725 -12.29 12.56 14.51
N GLU A 726 -12.60 11.88 13.40
CA GLU A 726 -13.92 11.90 12.78
C GLU A 726 -14.97 11.25 13.69
N TYR A 727 -14.62 10.13 14.33
CA TYR A 727 -15.53 9.46 15.28
C TYR A 727 -15.71 10.29 16.54
N PHE A 728 -14.62 10.87 17.06
CA PHE A 728 -14.66 11.79 18.18
C PHE A 728 -15.60 12.97 17.94
N ALA A 729 -15.52 13.61 16.76
CA ALA A 729 -16.40 14.74 16.41
C ALA A 729 -17.89 14.33 16.42
N VAL A 730 -18.21 13.13 15.90
CA VAL A 730 -19.58 12.60 15.91
C VAL A 730 -20.00 12.24 17.33
N ALA A 731 -19.15 11.64 18.15
CA ALA A 731 -19.41 11.32 19.55
C ALA A 731 -19.76 12.57 20.35
N VAL A 732 -18.99 13.66 20.22
CA VAL A 732 -19.26 14.95 20.89
C VAL A 732 -20.63 15.51 20.47
N LYS A 733 -20.98 15.41 19.19
CA LYS A 733 -22.29 15.84 18.69
C LYS A 733 -23.43 15.02 19.32
N ASN A 734 -23.28 13.70 19.38
CA ASN A 734 -24.29 12.80 19.98
C ASN A 734 -24.43 13.07 21.48
N LEU A 735 -23.33 13.32 22.20
CA LEU A 735 -23.36 13.66 23.63
C LEU A 735 -24.07 15.00 23.91
N ARG A 736 -23.83 16.04 23.10
CA ARG A 736 -24.55 17.32 23.19
C ARG A 736 -26.05 17.14 22.93
N GLN A 737 -26.42 16.31 21.97
CA GLN A 737 -27.83 15.99 21.69
C GLN A 737 -28.50 15.25 22.88
N SER A 738 -27.72 14.36 23.54
CA SER A 738 -28.19 13.67 24.75
C SER A 738 -28.58 14.63 25.90
N GLU A 739 -27.79 15.71 26.09
CA GLU A 739 -28.08 16.74 27.11
C GLU A 739 -29.37 17.50 26.81
N VAL A 740 -29.59 17.89 25.56
CA VAL A 740 -30.79 18.64 25.13
C VAL A 740 -32.05 17.79 25.31
N GLN A 741 -32.04 16.54 24.86
CA GLN A 741 -33.17 15.63 24.99
C GLN A 741 -33.54 15.38 26.46
N LYS A 742 -32.57 15.33 27.34
CA LYS A 742 -32.83 15.18 28.78
C LYS A 742 -33.45 16.43 29.38
N GLN A 743 -33.04 17.62 28.99
CA GLN A 743 -33.61 18.89 29.43
C GLN A 743 -35.08 19.02 28.97
N ASP A 744 -35.37 18.69 27.72
CA ASP A 744 -36.73 18.70 27.18
C ASP A 744 -37.65 17.73 27.92
N LEU A 745 -37.18 16.55 28.28
CA LEU A 745 -37.97 15.58 29.05
C LEU A 745 -38.26 16.08 30.45
N PHE A 746 -37.34 16.69 31.17
CA PHE A 746 -37.53 17.30 32.47
C PHE A 746 -38.52 18.49 32.42
N THR A 747 -38.44 19.31 31.37
CA THR A 747 -39.35 20.43 31.13
C THR A 747 -40.79 19.94 30.88
N GLN A 748 -40.97 18.83 30.15
CA GLN A 748 -42.27 18.23 29.90
C GLN A 748 -42.92 17.58 31.16
N ILE A 749 -42.09 17.11 32.12
CA ILE A 749 -42.55 16.49 33.38
C ILE A 749 -42.76 17.55 34.50
N GLY A 750 -42.48 18.83 34.24
CA GLY A 750 -42.75 19.92 35.18
C GLY A 750 -41.76 20.00 36.36
N VAL A 751 -40.56 19.42 36.23
CA VAL A 751 -39.50 19.56 37.23
C VAL A 751 -38.61 20.74 36.79
N VAL A 752 -38.74 21.87 37.47
CA VAL A 752 -37.81 22.99 37.36
C VAL A 752 -36.52 22.60 38.07
N VAL A 753 -35.42 22.56 37.40
CA VAL A 753 -34.07 22.29 37.94
C VAL A 753 -33.56 23.53 38.67
#